data_2af813166a2e398b18fad7e85514770d
#
_entry.id   2af813166a2e398b18fad7e85514770d
#
_cell.length_a   1.000
_cell.length_b   1.000
_cell.length_c   1.000
_cell.angle_alpha   90.00
_cell.angle_beta   90.00
_cell.angle_gamma   90.00
#
_symmetry.space_group_name_H-M   'P 1'
#
loop_
_entity.id
_entity.type
_entity.pdbx_description
1 polymer ?
#
loop_
_entity_poly.entity_id
_entity_poly.type
_entity_poly.pdbx_seq_one_letter_code
_entity_poly.pdbx_strand_id
1 'polypeptide(L)'
;ETTENNEAVKKNKETADSEFFIRTPRQAYELCFADYLDNSGAKEGIESGWEIDNRAGKPKTDFSNNGVISDVMENEHSRLIRYFNTVTEGKIDLQFQVKYLYNFNGNVLDLCDEEGTPVYYLVTKENTIWIQNPDGSLTKLLDDYFQDPYDVVFRVIVDLDRRTSTTYINNIECGTYPLTGDRVRYLAFETLDETLNETQVMGGYVEANYEVYESFDNPVSQVSVTLDNAEKLSAEDQHLILPEGVETGRSFDALGSKVNFSFYTYLPEGSDGVYTLLAGDMPVVQLTAKDGSFYNGTQMLKEYTDQMWYHIRVEADMESQSAVIKINQKEIAQIDFLTQTDFVNRIHFENTGNTKISLDDIRVNQLVDYEMEAVTIPEGADDYIIGINVCSLWRNGEHTGWATITPYEDIRPVLGYYDEGQPQTSDWEIKFLAEHGIDFQAFCWLGRESDKPIKQAWDITALDNGFLHAKNKDKMKFCLIWEAANGATPVDSDAFRNYFVPYWMEYYFSNPSYMTIENKVVFAVFGADSLISKFGTGLKAEFDYLREEVKKLGFDGAIILDCNSYRTEGSAAYGFDGWYAYNWGQQGCYYEANVNLNRKAKEDNDVYTIPTVSSGFNAIGWHGVRTPVMTAVDFKKTNEWVRDTYLKEMDAPDWATNFVMLSSWNEYGEGKAPSTWDSAA
;
A
#
# COMPACT_ATOMS: atom_id res chain seq x y z
N GLU A 1 -32.37 0.02 -19.73
CA GLU A 1 -31.28 -0.35 -18.79
C GLU A 1 -30.97 -1.86 -18.82
N THR A 2 -31.93 -2.76 -18.90
CA THR A 2 -31.70 -4.22 -18.99
C THR A 2 -31.30 -4.72 -20.39
N THR A 3 -31.51 -3.94 -21.42
CA THR A 3 -31.15 -4.30 -22.81
C THR A 3 -29.72 -3.90 -23.17
N GLU A 4 -29.21 -2.81 -22.66
CA GLU A 4 -27.82 -2.35 -22.91
C GLU A 4 -26.78 -3.23 -22.18
N ASN A 5 -27.08 -3.66 -20.95
CA ASN A 5 -26.22 -4.62 -20.24
C ASN A 5 -26.16 -6.00 -20.91
N ASN A 6 -27.23 -6.43 -21.57
CA ASN A 6 -27.24 -7.67 -22.32
C ASN A 6 -26.47 -7.59 -23.66
N GLU A 7 -26.37 -6.42 -24.25
CA GLU A 7 -25.55 -6.21 -25.46
C GLU A 7 -24.06 -6.13 -25.12
N ALA A 8 -23.68 -5.48 -24.00
CA ALA A 8 -22.31 -5.47 -23.52
C ALA A 8 -21.81 -6.87 -23.11
N VAL A 9 -22.65 -7.66 -22.42
CA VAL A 9 -22.36 -9.06 -22.08
C VAL A 9 -22.31 -9.95 -23.32
N LYS A 10 -23.15 -9.69 -24.34
CA LYS A 10 -23.05 -10.39 -25.63
C LYS A 10 -21.80 -10.03 -26.41
N LYS A 11 -21.42 -8.72 -26.42
CA LYS A 11 -20.21 -8.27 -27.09
C LYS A 11 -18.96 -8.87 -26.46
N ASN A 12 -18.90 -8.97 -25.14
CA ASN A 12 -17.81 -9.63 -24.43
C ASN A 12 -17.75 -11.16 -24.66
N LYS A 13 -18.90 -11.81 -24.92
CA LYS A 13 -18.92 -13.24 -25.29
C LYS A 13 -18.49 -13.48 -26.75
N GLU A 14 -18.80 -12.57 -27.66
CA GLU A 14 -18.38 -12.65 -29.05
C GLU A 14 -16.88 -12.32 -29.25
N THR A 15 -16.28 -11.53 -28.32
CA THR A 15 -14.83 -11.25 -28.32
C THR A 15 -13.99 -12.34 -27.64
N ALA A 16 -14.60 -13.33 -26.98
CA ALA A 16 -13.89 -14.48 -26.41
C ALA A 16 -13.19 -15.37 -27.47
N ASP A 17 -13.62 -15.28 -28.72
CA ASP A 17 -12.95 -15.90 -29.90
C ASP A 17 -11.91 -14.96 -30.55
N SER A 18 -11.69 -13.75 -30.01
CA SER A 18 -10.67 -12.82 -30.48
C SER A 18 -9.30 -13.19 -29.90
N GLU A 19 -8.24 -12.84 -30.61
CA GLU A 19 -6.85 -13.09 -30.18
C GLU A 19 -6.56 -12.50 -28.79
N PHE A 20 -7.33 -11.48 -28.34
CA PHE A 20 -7.21 -10.86 -27.04
C PHE A 20 -8.57 -10.74 -26.32
N PHE A 21 -8.61 -11.20 -25.08
CA PHE A 21 -9.74 -11.01 -24.18
C PHE A 21 -9.60 -9.64 -23.48
N ILE A 22 -10.49 -8.69 -23.80
CA ILE A 22 -10.49 -7.36 -23.16
C ILE A 22 -11.34 -7.43 -21.89
N ARG A 23 -10.73 -7.13 -20.75
CA ARG A 23 -11.43 -7.12 -19.47
C ARG A 23 -12.37 -5.93 -19.35
N THR A 24 -13.53 -6.15 -18.76
CA THR A 24 -14.43 -5.08 -18.36
C THR A 24 -13.79 -4.31 -17.19
N PRO A 25 -13.79 -2.96 -17.20
CA PRO A 25 -13.33 -2.15 -16.08
C PRO A 25 -14.06 -2.53 -14.79
N ARG A 26 -13.29 -2.77 -13.73
CA ARG A 26 -13.83 -3.16 -12.43
C ARG A 26 -13.48 -2.14 -11.37
N GLN A 27 -14.34 -2.07 -10.37
CA GLN A 27 -14.03 -1.32 -9.15
C GLN A 27 -12.75 -1.84 -8.51
N ALA A 28 -12.12 -0.98 -7.73
CA ALA A 28 -10.83 -1.11 -7.15
C ALA A 28 -10.54 -2.50 -6.59
N TYR A 29 -9.26 -2.84 -6.63
CA TYR A 29 -8.58 -3.85 -5.87
C TYR A 29 -9.20 -4.04 -4.47
N GLU A 30 -9.49 -5.26 -4.11
CA GLU A 30 -9.99 -5.65 -2.80
C GLU A 30 -9.08 -6.71 -2.18
N LEU A 31 -8.53 -6.41 -0.99
CA LEU A 31 -7.90 -7.42 -0.17
C LEU A 31 -8.99 -8.28 0.46
N CYS A 32 -9.02 -9.57 0.15
CA CYS A 32 -9.90 -10.50 0.82
C CYS A 32 -9.41 -10.75 2.25
N PHE A 33 -8.14 -11.06 2.41
CA PHE A 33 -7.44 -11.05 3.69
C PHE A 33 -5.92 -11.20 3.50
N ALA A 34 -5.15 -10.81 4.51
CA ALA A 34 -3.74 -11.15 4.68
C ALA A 34 -3.53 -11.65 6.11
N ASP A 35 -2.60 -12.58 6.31
CA ASP A 35 -2.31 -13.12 7.63
C ASP A 35 -0.85 -13.58 7.69
N TYR A 36 -0.15 -13.16 8.74
CA TYR A 36 1.13 -13.74 9.13
C TYR A 36 0.87 -14.58 10.37
N LEU A 37 0.70 -15.87 10.17
CA LEU A 37 0.52 -16.83 11.25
C LEU A 37 1.82 -17.02 12.05
N ASP A 38 2.60 -15.96 12.20
CA ASP A 38 3.76 -15.91 13.07
C ASP A 38 3.33 -15.58 14.52
N ASN A 39 4.25 -15.73 15.45
CA ASN A 39 3.99 -15.57 16.90
C ASN A 39 3.51 -14.18 17.33
N SER A 40 3.38 -13.20 16.43
CA SER A 40 3.19 -11.81 16.82
C SER A 40 1.74 -11.40 17.07
N GLY A 41 0.75 -12.24 16.77
CA GLY A 41 -0.64 -11.85 16.96
C GLY A 41 -1.70 -12.93 16.77
N ALA A 42 -1.37 -14.12 16.27
CA ALA A 42 -2.34 -15.20 16.12
C ALA A 42 -2.73 -15.75 17.48
N LYS A 43 -3.98 -15.56 17.85
CA LYS A 43 -4.57 -16.16 19.06
C LYS A 43 -5.42 -17.35 18.69
N GLU A 44 -5.44 -18.34 19.59
CA GLU A 44 -6.30 -19.51 19.45
C GLU A 44 -7.79 -19.11 19.32
N GLY A 45 -8.49 -19.72 18.39
CA GLY A 45 -9.94 -19.67 18.27
C GLY A 45 -10.51 -18.54 17.41
N ILE A 46 -11.70 -18.08 17.75
CA ILE A 46 -12.53 -17.15 16.98
C ILE A 46 -11.82 -15.80 16.68
N GLU A 47 -10.85 -15.42 17.48
CA GLU A 47 -10.11 -14.16 17.30
C GLU A 47 -9.09 -14.19 16.15
N SER A 48 -8.75 -15.36 15.60
CA SER A 48 -7.78 -15.48 14.49
C SER A 48 -8.42 -15.32 13.10
N GLY A 49 -9.75 -15.34 13.00
CA GLY A 49 -10.47 -15.40 11.74
C GLY A 49 -10.35 -16.73 10.98
N TRP A 50 -9.60 -17.69 11.52
CA TRP A 50 -9.49 -19.03 11.01
C TRP A 50 -10.41 -19.98 11.76
N GLU A 51 -11.10 -20.85 11.02
CA GLU A 51 -11.94 -21.90 11.58
C GLU A 51 -11.25 -23.25 11.43
N ILE A 52 -11.45 -24.11 12.45
CA ILE A 52 -10.96 -25.48 12.46
C ILE A 52 -12.15 -26.40 12.24
N ASP A 53 -12.15 -27.12 11.16
CA ASP A 53 -13.11 -28.17 10.89
C ASP A 53 -12.48 -29.54 11.14
N ASN A 54 -12.85 -30.15 12.27
CA ASN A 54 -12.41 -31.47 12.68
C ASN A 54 -13.35 -32.51 12.12
N ARG A 55 -13.17 -32.93 10.87
CA ARG A 55 -14.01 -33.93 10.20
C ARG A 55 -13.86 -35.33 10.79
N ALA A 56 -12.68 -35.66 11.28
CA ALA A 56 -12.39 -36.90 12.00
C ALA A 56 -11.25 -36.69 13.00
N GLY A 57 -11.40 -37.22 14.21
CA GLY A 57 -10.37 -37.15 15.22
C GLY A 57 -10.32 -35.85 16.04
N LYS A 58 -9.19 -35.59 16.68
CA LYS A 58 -8.89 -34.35 17.44
C LYS A 58 -7.56 -33.82 16.96
N PRO A 59 -7.51 -33.12 15.84
CA PRO A 59 -6.27 -32.53 15.39
C PRO A 59 -5.78 -31.51 16.43
N LYS A 60 -4.49 -31.46 16.61
CA LYS A 60 -3.86 -30.43 17.39
C LYS A 60 -3.56 -29.25 16.48
N THR A 61 -4.35 -28.20 16.61
CA THR A 61 -4.05 -26.92 15.95
C THR A 61 -3.38 -26.03 16.96
N ASP A 62 -2.17 -25.62 16.66
CA ASP A 62 -1.38 -24.76 17.52
C ASP A 62 -1.02 -23.48 16.74
N PHE A 63 -1.61 -22.35 17.16
CA PHE A 63 -1.29 -21.03 16.60
C PHE A 63 -0.15 -20.33 17.35
N SER A 64 0.40 -20.94 18.40
CA SER A 64 1.50 -20.34 19.16
C SER A 64 2.83 -20.35 18.41
N ASN A 65 2.89 -21.07 17.29
CA ASN A 65 4.12 -21.27 16.50
C ASN A 65 3.79 -21.47 15.01
N ASN A 66 3.17 -20.46 14.39
CA ASN A 66 2.55 -20.52 13.05
C ASN A 66 1.27 -21.37 13.05
N GLY A 67 0.44 -21.23 12.02
CA GLY A 67 -0.77 -22.04 11.88
C GLY A 67 -0.44 -23.50 11.64
N VAL A 68 -0.27 -24.27 12.68
CA VAL A 68 0.07 -25.70 12.58
C VAL A 68 -1.20 -26.53 12.56
N ILE A 69 -1.40 -27.28 11.49
CA ILE A 69 -2.34 -28.40 11.44
C ILE A 69 -1.54 -29.66 11.65
N SER A 70 -1.75 -30.31 12.77
CA SER A 70 -1.05 -31.55 13.08
C SER A 70 -2.03 -32.70 13.12
N ASP A 71 -1.82 -33.65 12.21
CA ASP A 71 -2.52 -34.91 12.16
C ASP A 71 -1.53 -36.02 12.58
N VAL A 72 -1.49 -36.30 13.86
CA VAL A 72 -0.49 -37.21 14.47
C VAL A 72 -1.01 -38.65 14.69
N MET A 73 -2.23 -38.94 14.27
CA MET A 73 -2.83 -40.27 14.40
C MET A 73 -3.41 -40.75 13.08
N GLU A 74 -3.21 -42.03 12.78
CA GLU A 74 -3.91 -42.65 11.63
C GLU A 74 -5.43 -42.44 11.77
N ASN A 75 -6.07 -41.95 10.69
CA ASN A 75 -7.51 -41.63 10.56
C ASN A 75 -7.95 -40.31 11.21
N GLU A 76 -7.07 -39.36 11.43
CA GLU A 76 -7.43 -37.97 11.73
C GLU A 76 -7.42 -37.13 10.44
N HIS A 77 -8.40 -36.27 10.32
CA HIS A 77 -8.60 -35.41 9.14
C HIS A 77 -9.03 -34.03 9.59
N SER A 78 -8.26 -33.00 9.22
CA SER A 78 -8.47 -31.65 9.66
C SER A 78 -8.43 -30.66 8.53
N ARG A 79 -9.22 -29.62 8.65
CA ARG A 79 -9.16 -28.45 7.78
C ARG A 79 -8.95 -27.18 8.62
N LEU A 80 -8.11 -26.30 8.12
CA LEU A 80 -7.98 -24.93 8.54
C LEU A 80 -8.59 -24.04 7.47
N ILE A 81 -9.65 -23.31 7.81
CA ILE A 81 -10.48 -22.59 6.85
C ILE A 81 -10.43 -21.09 7.13
N ARG A 82 -10.27 -20.29 6.08
CA ARG A 82 -10.40 -18.84 6.12
C ARG A 82 -11.47 -18.37 5.15
N TYR A 83 -12.56 -17.84 5.69
CA TYR A 83 -13.64 -17.24 4.90
C TYR A 83 -13.32 -15.79 4.56
N PHE A 84 -13.81 -15.34 3.40
CA PHE A 84 -13.79 -13.96 2.94
C PHE A 84 -15.04 -13.66 2.12
N ASN A 85 -15.26 -12.42 1.68
CA ASN A 85 -16.40 -12.09 0.84
C ASN A 85 -16.36 -12.89 -0.44
N THR A 86 -17.52 -13.41 -0.88
CA THR A 86 -17.59 -14.21 -2.11
C THR A 86 -17.13 -13.38 -3.32
N VAL A 87 -16.13 -13.89 -4.02
CA VAL A 87 -15.67 -13.34 -5.29
C VAL A 87 -16.31 -14.11 -6.43
N THR A 88 -17.01 -13.43 -7.33
CA THR A 88 -17.78 -14.04 -8.42
C THR A 88 -17.24 -13.67 -9.80
N GLU A 89 -16.27 -12.78 -9.88
CA GLU A 89 -15.72 -12.28 -11.14
C GLU A 89 -14.31 -11.73 -10.93
N GLY A 90 -13.56 -11.56 -12.00
CA GLY A 90 -12.21 -11.03 -11.98
C GLY A 90 -11.14 -12.05 -11.63
N LYS A 91 -10.01 -11.56 -11.19
CA LYS A 91 -8.87 -12.36 -10.75
C LYS A 91 -8.76 -12.35 -9.24
N ILE A 92 -8.40 -13.48 -8.68
CA ILE A 92 -7.92 -13.62 -7.30
C ILE A 92 -6.45 -14.02 -7.39
N ASP A 93 -5.58 -13.30 -6.73
CA ASP A 93 -4.18 -13.69 -6.50
C ASP A 93 -4.06 -14.14 -5.05
N LEU A 94 -3.66 -15.36 -4.84
CA LEU A 94 -3.35 -15.87 -3.53
C LEU A 94 -1.90 -16.31 -3.46
N GLN A 95 -1.25 -15.98 -2.34
CA GLN A 95 0.10 -16.48 -2.07
C GLN A 95 0.20 -16.92 -0.62
N PHE A 96 0.73 -18.13 -0.41
CA PHE A 96 0.98 -18.68 0.91
C PHE A 96 2.29 -19.43 0.96
N GLN A 97 3.02 -19.24 2.06
CA GLN A 97 4.14 -20.09 2.43
C GLN A 97 3.65 -21.21 3.34
N VAL A 98 3.97 -22.44 2.97
CA VAL A 98 3.58 -23.65 3.69
C VAL A 98 4.81 -24.52 3.93
N LYS A 99 4.93 -25.06 5.14
CA LYS A 99 5.98 -26.01 5.51
C LYS A 99 5.38 -27.35 5.88
N TYR A 100 5.86 -28.41 5.25
CA TYR A 100 5.47 -29.80 5.55
C TYR A 100 6.56 -30.44 6.41
N LEU A 101 6.21 -30.92 7.61
CA LEU A 101 7.21 -31.31 8.62
C LEU A 101 7.47 -32.82 8.70
N TYR A 102 6.45 -33.67 8.47
CA TYR A 102 6.60 -35.13 8.61
C TYR A 102 6.39 -35.90 7.31
N ASN A 103 5.33 -35.60 6.62
CA ASN A 103 5.04 -36.25 5.36
C ASN A 103 4.54 -35.24 4.36
N PHE A 104 5.09 -35.32 3.18
CA PHE A 104 4.68 -34.45 2.11
C PHE A 104 3.34 -34.86 1.48
N ASN A 105 3.10 -36.16 1.35
CA ASN A 105 1.89 -36.68 0.72
C ASN A 105 0.66 -36.53 1.62
N GLY A 106 -0.50 -36.30 1.01
CA GLY A 106 -1.77 -36.21 1.72
C GLY A 106 -2.12 -34.84 2.27
N ASN A 107 -1.51 -33.77 1.75
CA ASN A 107 -1.90 -32.41 2.07
C ASN A 107 -2.67 -31.77 0.91
N VAL A 108 -3.63 -30.92 1.24
CA VAL A 108 -4.52 -30.28 0.28
C VAL A 108 -4.50 -28.77 0.51
N LEU A 109 -4.54 -28.01 -0.59
CA LEU A 109 -4.88 -26.60 -0.64
C LEU A 109 -6.06 -26.44 -1.58
N ASP A 110 -7.17 -25.94 -1.08
CA ASP A 110 -8.38 -25.74 -1.88
C ASP A 110 -8.97 -24.34 -1.71
N LEU A 111 -9.60 -23.88 -2.81
CA LEU A 111 -10.50 -22.74 -2.81
C LEU A 111 -11.90 -23.27 -3.08
N CYS A 112 -12.84 -22.93 -2.22
CA CYS A 112 -14.20 -23.44 -2.28
C CYS A 112 -15.25 -22.35 -2.46
N ASP A 113 -16.40 -22.75 -3.02
CA ASP A 113 -17.62 -21.95 -3.03
C ASP A 113 -18.34 -21.97 -1.67
N GLU A 114 -19.53 -21.36 -1.62
CA GLU A 114 -20.36 -21.27 -0.41
C GLU A 114 -20.91 -22.61 0.06
N GLU A 115 -21.11 -23.57 -0.85
CA GLU A 115 -21.57 -24.92 -0.58
C GLU A 115 -20.43 -25.88 -0.17
N GLY A 116 -19.20 -25.42 -0.24
CA GLY A 116 -18.00 -26.21 0.10
C GLY A 116 -17.50 -27.07 -1.06
N THR A 117 -17.90 -26.73 -2.29
CA THR A 117 -17.40 -27.42 -3.48
C THR A 117 -16.07 -26.80 -3.89
N PRO A 118 -15.00 -27.61 -4.07
CA PRO A 118 -13.72 -27.09 -4.54
C PRO A 118 -13.84 -26.49 -5.94
N VAL A 119 -13.44 -25.25 -6.07
CA VAL A 119 -13.30 -24.50 -7.34
C VAL A 119 -11.88 -24.66 -7.89
N TYR A 120 -10.93 -24.72 -6.98
CA TYR A 120 -9.52 -25.01 -7.22
C TYR A 120 -9.05 -25.99 -6.15
N TYR A 121 -8.35 -27.05 -6.54
CA TYR A 121 -7.94 -28.11 -5.62
C TYR A 121 -6.54 -28.63 -5.98
N LEU A 122 -5.60 -28.44 -5.05
CA LEU A 122 -4.25 -29.01 -5.10
C LEU A 122 -4.11 -30.13 -4.07
N VAL A 123 -3.44 -31.19 -4.43
CA VAL A 123 -3.11 -32.29 -3.51
C VAL A 123 -1.66 -32.74 -3.69
N THR A 124 -0.99 -33.00 -2.57
CA THR A 124 0.34 -33.59 -2.56
C THR A 124 0.22 -35.12 -2.56
N LYS A 125 0.78 -35.74 -3.57
CA LYS A 125 0.71 -37.21 -3.79
C LYS A 125 1.96 -37.67 -4.55
N GLU A 126 2.45 -38.87 -4.23
CA GLU A 126 3.60 -39.46 -4.93
C GLU A 126 4.84 -38.56 -4.93
N ASN A 127 5.08 -37.88 -3.78
CA ASN A 127 6.14 -36.90 -3.58
C ASN A 127 6.16 -35.73 -4.56
N THR A 128 5.00 -35.39 -5.12
CA THR A 128 4.83 -34.21 -5.98
C THR A 128 3.45 -33.58 -5.80
N ILE A 129 3.17 -32.55 -6.58
CA ILE A 129 1.93 -31.76 -6.48
C ILE A 129 1.06 -32.03 -7.70
N TRP A 130 -0.22 -32.23 -7.44
CA TRP A 130 -1.24 -32.53 -8.45
C TRP A 130 -2.37 -31.51 -8.36
N ILE A 131 -2.94 -31.12 -9.50
CA ILE A 131 -4.15 -30.30 -9.60
C ILE A 131 -5.32 -31.15 -10.08
N GLN A 132 -6.51 -30.91 -9.52
CA GLN A 132 -7.73 -31.56 -9.95
C GLN A 132 -8.35 -30.82 -11.15
N ASN A 133 -8.70 -31.57 -12.20
CA ASN A 133 -9.45 -31.10 -13.34
C ASN A 133 -10.96 -31.12 -13.07
N PRO A 134 -11.80 -30.41 -13.88
CA PRO A 134 -13.26 -30.43 -13.72
C PRO A 134 -13.92 -31.82 -13.81
N ASP A 135 -13.29 -32.78 -14.45
CA ASP A 135 -13.78 -34.18 -14.55
C ASP A 135 -13.36 -35.03 -13.35
N GLY A 136 -12.70 -34.45 -12.35
CA GLY A 136 -12.18 -35.13 -11.17
C GLY A 136 -10.85 -35.86 -11.37
N SER A 137 -10.30 -35.86 -12.58
CA SER A 137 -8.95 -36.41 -12.82
C SER A 137 -7.88 -35.50 -12.25
N LEU A 138 -6.70 -36.07 -11.96
CA LEU A 138 -5.55 -35.32 -11.44
C LEU A 138 -4.50 -35.16 -12.53
N THR A 139 -3.96 -33.96 -12.68
CA THR A 139 -2.81 -33.61 -13.50
C THR A 139 -1.60 -33.31 -12.62
N LYS A 140 -0.48 -33.96 -12.91
CA LYS A 140 0.79 -33.72 -12.22
C LYS A 140 1.37 -32.39 -12.65
N LEU A 141 1.72 -31.52 -11.66
CA LEU A 141 2.24 -30.19 -11.94
C LEU A 141 3.75 -30.17 -12.14
N LEU A 142 4.47 -30.98 -11.39
CA LEU A 142 5.94 -31.03 -11.41
C LEU A 142 6.45 -32.46 -11.43
N ASP A 143 7.54 -32.72 -12.14
CA ASP A 143 8.28 -33.99 -12.08
C ASP A 143 9.37 -33.89 -11.02
N ASP A 144 9.41 -34.85 -10.08
CA ASP A 144 10.46 -35.05 -9.07
C ASP A 144 10.82 -33.81 -8.22
N TYR A 145 9.83 -33.20 -7.54
CA TYR A 145 9.99 -31.90 -6.90
C TYR A 145 10.73 -31.92 -5.53
N PHE A 146 10.80 -33.05 -4.79
CA PHE A 146 11.17 -32.94 -3.38
C PHE A 146 12.61 -33.32 -3.05
N GLN A 147 13.37 -32.24 -2.76
CA GLN A 147 14.56 -32.27 -1.90
C GLN A 147 14.29 -31.41 -0.68
N ASP A 148 14.60 -31.92 0.52
CA ASP A 148 14.51 -31.27 1.81
C ASP A 148 15.18 -29.85 1.84
N PRO A 149 14.60 -28.82 2.50
CA PRO A 149 13.44 -28.82 3.38
C PRO A 149 12.13 -28.52 2.66
N TYR A 150 11.04 -29.05 3.17
CA TYR A 150 9.70 -29.02 2.60
C TYR A 150 9.00 -27.64 2.69
N ASP A 151 9.71 -26.54 2.50
CA ASP A 151 9.13 -25.21 2.42
C ASP A 151 8.66 -24.91 1.00
N VAL A 152 7.38 -24.61 0.85
CA VAL A 152 6.76 -24.35 -0.43
C VAL A 152 6.04 -23.01 -0.40
N VAL A 153 6.33 -22.14 -1.35
CA VAL A 153 5.53 -20.95 -1.63
C VAL A 153 4.60 -21.26 -2.78
N PHE A 154 3.30 -21.31 -2.48
CA PHE A 154 2.25 -21.39 -3.49
C PHE A 154 1.80 -20.00 -3.86
N ARG A 155 1.76 -19.68 -5.15
CA ARG A 155 1.01 -18.57 -5.69
C ARG A 155 0.04 -19.10 -6.72
N VAL A 156 -1.23 -18.73 -6.61
CA VAL A 156 -2.28 -19.17 -7.54
C VAL A 156 -3.04 -17.93 -8.00
N ILE A 157 -3.08 -17.72 -9.30
CA ILE A 157 -3.91 -16.69 -9.92
C ILE A 157 -5.15 -17.38 -10.46
N VAL A 158 -6.29 -17.15 -9.82
CA VAL A 158 -7.61 -17.65 -10.23
C VAL A 158 -8.29 -16.60 -11.08
N ASP A 159 -8.61 -16.95 -12.32
CA ASP A 159 -9.34 -16.10 -13.26
C ASP A 159 -10.79 -16.61 -13.40
N LEU A 160 -11.70 -15.99 -12.68
CA LEU A 160 -13.12 -16.39 -12.68
C LEU A 160 -13.83 -16.05 -13.99
N ASP A 161 -13.36 -15.03 -14.72
CA ASP A 161 -13.93 -14.65 -16.02
C ASP A 161 -13.59 -15.68 -17.10
N ARG A 162 -12.35 -16.17 -17.11
CA ARG A 162 -11.89 -17.22 -18.02
C ARG A 162 -12.13 -18.63 -17.49
N ARG A 163 -12.47 -18.74 -16.21
CA ARG A 163 -12.58 -20.03 -15.50
C ARG A 163 -11.30 -20.85 -15.57
N THR A 164 -10.19 -20.21 -15.31
CA THR A 164 -8.86 -20.82 -15.29
C THR A 164 -8.09 -20.42 -14.05
N SER A 165 -7.09 -21.23 -13.69
CA SER A 165 -6.11 -20.90 -12.66
C SER A 165 -4.72 -21.11 -13.18
N THR A 166 -3.80 -20.18 -12.88
CA THR A 166 -2.37 -20.35 -13.13
C THR A 166 -1.67 -20.58 -11.80
N THR A 167 -0.93 -21.66 -11.69
CA THR A 167 -0.26 -22.08 -10.46
C THR A 167 1.23 -21.87 -10.57
N TYR A 168 1.80 -21.25 -9.54
CA TYR A 168 3.24 -21.08 -9.35
C TYR A 168 3.65 -21.79 -8.06
N ILE A 169 4.76 -22.52 -8.10
CA ILE A 169 5.37 -23.18 -6.95
C ILE A 169 6.80 -22.69 -6.83
N ASN A 170 7.14 -22.06 -5.71
CA ASN A 170 8.43 -21.41 -5.52
C ASN A 170 8.82 -20.51 -6.71
N ASN A 171 7.86 -19.71 -7.18
CA ASN A 171 7.95 -18.81 -8.33
C ASN A 171 8.17 -19.49 -9.71
N ILE A 172 8.03 -20.82 -9.80
CA ILE A 172 8.06 -21.56 -11.07
C ILE A 172 6.63 -21.71 -11.56
N GLU A 173 6.31 -21.23 -12.77
CA GLU A 173 5.01 -21.44 -13.39
C GLU A 173 4.81 -22.89 -13.74
N CYS A 174 3.76 -23.50 -13.19
CA CYS A 174 3.43 -24.91 -13.39
C CYS A 174 2.32 -25.11 -14.42
N GLY A 175 1.77 -24.05 -14.97
CA GLY A 175 0.77 -24.07 -16.02
C GLY A 175 -0.59 -23.50 -15.62
N THR A 176 -1.46 -23.40 -16.63
CA THR A 176 -2.82 -22.87 -16.50
C THR A 176 -3.84 -24.00 -16.69
N TYR A 177 -4.80 -24.10 -15.78
CA TYR A 177 -5.77 -25.20 -15.70
C TYR A 177 -7.20 -24.67 -15.56
N PRO A 178 -8.20 -25.38 -16.08
CA PRO A 178 -9.60 -24.97 -15.94
C PRO A 178 -10.08 -25.10 -14.48
N LEU A 179 -10.91 -24.14 -14.05
CA LEU A 179 -11.59 -24.18 -12.75
C LEU A 179 -12.80 -25.11 -12.79
N THR A 180 -13.17 -25.67 -11.64
CA THR A 180 -14.37 -26.49 -11.46
C THR A 180 -15.63 -25.68 -11.17
N GLY A 181 -15.48 -24.39 -10.76
CA GLY A 181 -16.56 -23.48 -10.41
C GLY A 181 -16.36 -22.06 -10.93
N ASP A 182 -17.26 -21.15 -10.52
CA ASP A 182 -17.31 -19.76 -10.99
C ASP A 182 -17.32 -18.72 -9.87
N ARG A 183 -17.11 -19.12 -8.62
CA ARG A 183 -17.05 -18.25 -7.45
C ARG A 183 -16.21 -18.84 -6.33
N VAL A 184 -15.64 -18.02 -5.51
CA VAL A 184 -14.80 -18.46 -4.38
C VAL A 184 -15.26 -17.74 -3.10
N ARG A 185 -15.46 -18.50 -2.02
CA ARG A 185 -15.88 -18.02 -0.71
C ARG A 185 -14.81 -18.17 0.36
N TYR A 186 -14.00 -19.23 0.28
CA TYR A 186 -12.98 -19.48 1.30
C TYR A 186 -11.78 -20.26 0.76
N LEU A 187 -10.68 -20.14 1.47
CA LEU A 187 -9.46 -20.92 1.34
C LEU A 187 -9.42 -21.98 2.44
N ALA A 188 -8.97 -23.19 2.13
CA ALA A 188 -8.69 -24.20 3.13
C ALA A 188 -7.36 -24.91 2.90
N PHE A 189 -6.70 -25.25 4.00
CA PHE A 189 -5.61 -26.22 4.07
C PHE A 189 -6.13 -27.45 4.77
N GLU A 190 -5.82 -28.64 4.24
CA GLU A 190 -6.39 -29.90 4.72
C GLU A 190 -5.32 -30.98 4.77
N THR A 191 -5.41 -31.86 5.78
CA THR A 191 -4.65 -33.11 5.85
C THR A 191 -5.56 -34.30 5.58
N LEU A 192 -5.12 -35.25 4.75
CA LEU A 192 -5.89 -36.43 4.38
C LEU A 192 -5.55 -37.65 5.26
N ASP A 193 -6.54 -38.50 5.47
CA ASP A 193 -6.63 -39.61 6.40
C ASP A 193 -5.50 -40.67 6.41
N GLU A 194 -4.61 -40.69 5.44
CA GLU A 194 -3.80 -41.90 5.19
C GLU A 194 -2.38 -41.80 5.74
N THR A 195 -1.98 -40.66 6.31
CA THR A 195 -0.58 -40.43 6.68
C THR A 195 -0.44 -39.48 7.87
N LEU A 196 0.59 -39.69 8.71
CA LEU A 196 0.98 -38.73 9.74
C LEU A 196 1.52 -37.47 9.08
N ASN A 197 0.75 -36.39 9.14
CA ASN A 197 1.09 -35.10 8.54
C ASN A 197 1.15 -34.00 9.58
N GLU A 198 2.09 -33.12 9.44
CA GLU A 198 2.10 -31.82 10.10
C GLU A 198 2.36 -30.75 9.04
N THR A 199 1.40 -29.86 8.86
CA THR A 199 1.47 -28.76 7.93
C THR A 199 1.51 -27.45 8.70
N GLN A 200 2.55 -26.66 8.50
CA GLN A 200 2.66 -25.31 9.00
C GLN A 200 2.29 -24.32 7.90
N VAL A 201 1.22 -23.57 8.10
CA VAL A 201 0.89 -22.40 7.26
C VAL A 201 1.60 -21.19 7.86
N MET A 202 2.59 -20.65 7.16
CA MET A 202 3.49 -19.60 7.66
C MET A 202 2.89 -18.20 7.47
N GLY A 203 1.95 -18.06 6.54
CA GLY A 203 1.28 -16.81 6.23
C GLY A 203 1.11 -16.60 4.74
N GLY A 204 0.31 -15.62 4.40
CA GLY A 204 0.03 -15.24 3.02
C GLY A 204 -1.12 -14.27 2.88
N TYR A 205 -1.63 -14.13 1.67
CA TYR A 205 -2.71 -13.21 1.35
C TYR A 205 -3.63 -13.76 0.25
N VAL A 206 -4.82 -13.22 0.20
CA VAL A 206 -5.78 -13.39 -0.90
C VAL A 206 -6.29 -12.02 -1.31
N GLU A 207 -6.12 -11.67 -2.57
CA GLU A 207 -6.51 -10.37 -3.13
C GLU A 207 -7.18 -10.48 -4.48
N ALA A 208 -7.94 -9.48 -4.87
CA ALA A 208 -8.67 -9.47 -6.14
C ALA A 208 -8.25 -8.27 -7.03
N ASN A 209 -8.16 -8.53 -8.35
CA ASN A 209 -8.11 -7.53 -9.43
C ASN A 209 -6.78 -6.79 -9.72
N TYR A 210 -5.60 -7.36 -9.47
CA TYR A 210 -4.32 -6.84 -9.96
C TYR A 210 -3.91 -7.44 -11.32
N GLU A 211 -3.31 -6.65 -12.23
CA GLU A 211 -2.83 -7.16 -13.52
C GLU A 211 -1.30 -7.32 -13.56
N VAL A 212 -0.55 -6.30 -13.21
CA VAL A 212 0.92 -6.37 -13.07
C VAL A 212 1.34 -5.54 -11.87
N TYR A 213 2.10 -6.17 -11.00
CA TYR A 213 2.81 -5.49 -9.93
C TYR A 213 4.12 -6.20 -9.62
N GLU A 214 5.24 -5.47 -9.75
CA GLU A 214 6.59 -5.93 -9.49
C GLU A 214 7.31 -4.89 -8.63
N SER A 215 7.52 -5.19 -7.35
CA SER A 215 8.15 -4.28 -6.39
C SER A 215 9.66 -4.52 -6.22
N PHE A 216 10.14 -5.72 -6.56
CA PHE A 216 11.53 -6.14 -6.33
C PHE A 216 12.03 -6.04 -4.88
N ASP A 217 11.15 -5.72 -3.92
CA ASP A 217 11.47 -5.55 -2.50
C ASP A 217 11.77 -6.87 -1.77
N ASN A 218 11.38 -7.99 -2.36
CA ASN A 218 11.62 -9.29 -1.74
C ASN A 218 13.12 -9.60 -1.74
N PRO A 219 13.72 -9.97 -0.59
CA PRO A 219 15.15 -10.31 -0.50
C PRO A 219 15.55 -11.54 -1.30
N VAL A 220 14.61 -12.31 -1.79
CA VAL A 220 14.89 -13.33 -2.78
C VAL A 220 15.17 -12.60 -4.09
N SER A 221 16.42 -12.47 -4.44
CA SER A 221 17.00 -11.87 -5.64
C SER A 221 16.50 -12.49 -6.96
N GLN A 222 15.22 -12.78 -7.08
CA GLN A 222 14.61 -13.39 -8.23
C GLN A 222 13.87 -12.31 -9.02
N VAL A 223 14.50 -11.89 -10.09
CA VAL A 223 13.80 -11.28 -11.20
C VAL A 223 12.64 -12.20 -11.59
N SER A 224 11.44 -11.66 -11.65
CA SER A 224 10.27 -12.47 -12.01
C SER A 224 10.49 -13.17 -13.34
N VAL A 225 10.32 -14.47 -13.39
CA VAL A 225 10.41 -15.26 -14.63
C VAL A 225 9.37 -14.85 -15.67
N THR A 226 8.42 -14.01 -15.31
CA THR A 226 7.42 -13.45 -16.21
C THR A 226 7.94 -12.25 -17.01
N LEU A 227 9.12 -11.73 -16.68
CA LEU A 227 9.79 -10.70 -17.46
C LEU A 227 10.56 -11.33 -18.61
N ASP A 228 10.48 -10.71 -19.78
CA ASP A 228 11.26 -11.13 -20.94
C ASP A 228 12.76 -10.97 -20.68
N ASN A 229 13.58 -11.88 -21.18
CA ASN A 229 15.03 -11.90 -20.99
C ASN A 229 15.44 -11.92 -19.49
N ALA A 230 14.65 -12.51 -18.62
CA ALA A 230 14.89 -12.55 -17.17
C ALA A 230 16.30 -13.02 -16.82
N GLU A 231 16.90 -13.93 -17.62
CA GLU A 231 18.25 -14.45 -17.43
C GLU A 231 19.37 -13.40 -17.65
N LYS A 232 19.06 -12.24 -18.26
CA LYS A 232 19.98 -11.12 -18.46
C LYS A 232 19.81 -10.01 -17.43
N LEU A 233 18.79 -10.12 -16.59
CA LEU A 233 18.43 -9.12 -15.58
C LEU A 233 19.01 -9.52 -14.23
N SER A 234 19.17 -8.56 -13.34
CA SER A 234 19.49 -8.78 -11.93
C SER A 234 18.67 -7.84 -11.06
N ALA A 235 18.55 -8.18 -9.79
CA ALA A 235 18.03 -7.28 -8.77
C ALA A 235 19.19 -6.87 -7.86
N GLU A 236 19.37 -5.58 -7.67
CA GLU A 236 20.38 -5.00 -6.77
C GLU A 236 19.67 -3.96 -5.88
N ASP A 237 19.96 -3.95 -4.59
CA ASP A 237 19.37 -2.98 -3.64
C ASP A 237 17.84 -2.86 -3.75
N GLN A 238 17.14 -3.99 -3.94
CA GLN A 238 15.67 -4.05 -4.08
C GLN A 238 15.12 -3.31 -5.32
N HIS A 239 15.82 -3.28 -6.42
CA HIS A 239 15.33 -2.80 -7.70
C HIS A 239 15.91 -3.58 -8.87
N LEU A 240 15.18 -3.57 -9.99
CA LEU A 240 15.59 -4.27 -11.21
C LEU A 240 16.72 -3.53 -11.90
N ILE A 241 17.76 -4.25 -12.28
CA ILE A 241 18.85 -3.74 -13.11
C ILE A 241 18.62 -4.17 -14.56
N LEU A 242 18.58 -3.19 -15.45
CA LEU A 242 18.56 -3.36 -16.90
C LEU A 242 19.92 -2.97 -17.48
N PRO A 243 20.78 -3.96 -17.87
CA PRO A 243 22.10 -3.70 -18.39
C PRO A 243 22.08 -2.95 -19.73
N GLU A 244 23.25 -2.44 -20.15
CA GLU A 244 23.47 -1.82 -21.46
C GLU A 244 23.00 -2.73 -22.61
N GLY A 245 22.18 -2.19 -23.52
CA GLY A 245 21.69 -2.89 -24.71
C GLY A 245 20.74 -4.05 -24.42
N VAL A 246 20.23 -4.16 -23.19
CA VAL A 246 19.23 -5.17 -22.82
C VAL A 246 17.85 -4.55 -22.85
N GLU A 247 16.89 -5.33 -23.32
CA GLU A 247 15.45 -5.05 -23.28
C GLU A 247 14.72 -6.09 -22.43
N THR A 248 13.63 -5.67 -21.83
CA THR A 248 12.71 -6.53 -21.08
C THR A 248 11.28 -6.05 -21.27
N GLY A 249 10.33 -6.85 -20.87
CA GLY A 249 8.92 -6.49 -20.92
C GLY A 249 8.06 -7.59 -20.29
N ARG A 250 6.77 -7.35 -20.29
CA ARG A 250 5.79 -8.32 -19.79
C ARG A 250 4.47 -8.15 -20.52
N SER A 251 3.91 -9.28 -20.95
CA SER A 251 2.54 -9.32 -21.46
C SER A 251 1.56 -9.55 -20.32
N PHE A 252 0.37 -8.99 -20.45
CA PHE A 252 -0.74 -9.13 -19.54
C PHE A 252 -2.04 -9.21 -20.33
N ASP A 253 -3.16 -9.50 -19.66
CA ASP A 253 -4.45 -9.53 -20.33
C ASP A 253 -4.81 -8.15 -20.91
N ALA A 254 -5.45 -8.15 -22.06
CA ALA A 254 -5.81 -6.90 -22.72
C ALA A 254 -6.73 -6.04 -21.84
N LEU A 255 -6.29 -4.83 -21.54
CA LEU A 255 -7.03 -3.82 -20.80
C LEU A 255 -7.54 -2.75 -21.74
N GLY A 256 -8.84 -2.52 -21.70
CA GLY A 256 -9.50 -1.42 -22.42
C GLY A 256 -9.81 -0.22 -21.51
N SER A 257 -10.58 0.76 -22.01
CA SER A 257 -10.98 1.94 -21.27
C SER A 257 -9.79 2.80 -20.82
N LYS A 258 -9.57 2.98 -19.52
CA LYS A 258 -8.44 3.77 -18.98
C LYS A 258 -7.46 2.86 -18.26
N VAL A 259 -6.18 3.01 -18.53
CA VAL A 259 -5.11 2.17 -17.97
C VAL A 259 -4.00 3.02 -17.41
N ASN A 260 -3.60 2.71 -16.18
CA ASN A 260 -2.38 3.22 -15.58
C ASN A 260 -1.21 2.29 -15.91
N PHE A 261 -0.12 2.87 -16.36
CA PHE A 261 1.20 2.25 -16.42
C PHE A 261 2.18 3.16 -15.68
N SER A 262 2.75 2.69 -14.59
CA SER A 262 3.67 3.50 -13.78
C SER A 262 4.87 2.68 -13.31
N PHE A 263 5.99 3.34 -13.08
CA PHE A 263 7.23 2.75 -12.61
C PHE A 263 8.17 3.84 -12.10
N TYR A 264 9.17 3.44 -11.30
CA TYR A 264 10.34 4.27 -11.01
C TYR A 264 11.48 3.91 -11.94
N THR A 265 12.27 4.92 -12.35
CA THR A 265 13.51 4.73 -13.10
C THR A 265 14.64 5.55 -12.50
N TYR A 266 15.82 4.94 -12.36
CA TYR A 266 17.06 5.62 -11.98
C TYR A 266 17.97 5.69 -13.19
N LEU A 267 18.42 6.90 -13.49
CA LEU A 267 19.19 7.22 -14.69
C LEU A 267 20.57 7.71 -14.30
N PRO A 268 21.61 6.86 -14.33
CA PRO A 268 23.00 7.30 -14.20
C PRO A 268 23.44 8.22 -15.33
N GLU A 269 24.56 8.92 -15.16
CA GLU A 269 25.16 9.76 -16.21
C GLU A 269 25.41 8.93 -17.49
N GLY A 270 24.94 9.43 -18.63
CA GLY A 270 25.08 8.79 -19.94
C GLY A 270 24.13 7.62 -20.16
N SER A 271 23.09 7.49 -19.35
CA SER A 271 22.04 6.49 -19.56
C SER A 271 20.96 7.01 -20.51
N ASP A 272 20.51 6.14 -21.40
CA ASP A 272 19.36 6.35 -22.27
C ASP A 272 18.39 5.17 -22.13
N GLY A 273 17.09 5.43 -22.11
CA GLY A 273 16.07 4.39 -21.94
C GLY A 273 14.83 4.65 -22.80
N VAL A 274 14.16 3.59 -23.20
CA VAL A 274 12.88 3.64 -23.91
C VAL A 274 11.86 2.84 -23.11
N TYR A 275 10.70 3.46 -22.87
CA TYR A 275 9.60 2.91 -22.05
C TYR A 275 8.33 2.92 -22.88
N THR A 276 7.77 1.76 -23.14
CA THR A 276 6.66 1.61 -24.11
C THR A 276 5.47 0.84 -23.51
N LEU A 277 4.27 1.36 -23.73
CA LEU A 277 3.01 0.66 -23.56
C LEU A 277 2.51 0.23 -24.94
N LEU A 278 2.15 -1.05 -25.11
CA LEU A 278 1.87 -1.65 -26.42
C LEU A 278 0.48 -2.32 -26.45
N ALA A 279 -0.07 -2.37 -27.67
CA ALA A 279 -1.17 -3.24 -28.08
C ALA A 279 -0.63 -4.33 -29.03
N GLY A 280 -0.45 -5.56 -28.53
CA GLY A 280 0.37 -6.55 -29.21
C GLY A 280 1.80 -6.06 -29.37
N ASP A 281 2.29 -5.97 -30.61
CA ASP A 281 3.61 -5.45 -30.95
C ASP A 281 3.60 -3.97 -31.37
N MET A 282 2.43 -3.31 -31.34
CA MET A 282 2.28 -1.92 -31.79
C MET A 282 2.45 -0.95 -30.62
N PRO A 283 3.36 0.04 -30.69
CA PRO A 283 3.50 1.04 -29.66
C PRO A 283 2.28 1.96 -29.61
N VAL A 284 1.71 2.11 -28.40
CA VAL A 284 0.59 3.02 -28.11
C VAL A 284 1.13 4.29 -27.48
N VAL A 285 1.94 4.17 -26.43
CA VAL A 285 2.66 5.29 -25.81
C VAL A 285 4.12 4.91 -25.69
N GLN A 286 5.01 5.82 -26.07
CA GLN A 286 6.45 5.62 -25.94
C GLN A 286 7.12 6.87 -25.39
N LEU A 287 7.83 6.70 -24.28
CA LEU A 287 8.65 7.73 -23.68
C LEU A 287 10.13 7.36 -23.84
N THR A 288 10.97 8.36 -24.12
CA THR A 288 12.41 8.17 -24.23
C THR A 288 13.11 9.09 -23.24
N ALA A 289 13.98 8.51 -22.40
CA ALA A 289 14.95 9.26 -21.61
C ALA A 289 16.25 9.31 -22.41
N LYS A 290 16.72 10.50 -22.74
CA LYS A 290 17.90 10.69 -23.56
C LYS A 290 18.54 12.06 -23.34
N ASP A 291 19.88 12.13 -23.31
CA ASP A 291 20.62 13.39 -23.24
C ASP A 291 20.13 14.33 -22.12
N GLY A 292 19.81 13.79 -20.93
CA GLY A 292 19.33 14.57 -19.78
C GLY A 292 17.88 15.02 -19.86
N SER A 293 17.05 14.45 -20.74
CA SER A 293 15.64 14.85 -20.88
C SER A 293 14.73 13.68 -21.22
N PHE A 294 13.47 13.76 -20.80
CA PHE A 294 12.39 12.87 -21.22
C PHE A 294 11.71 13.44 -22.46
N TYR A 295 11.41 12.56 -23.42
CA TYR A 295 10.77 12.92 -24.69
C TYR A 295 9.55 12.04 -24.99
N ASN A 296 8.58 12.62 -25.72
CA ASN A 296 7.61 11.92 -26.56
C ASN A 296 7.97 12.18 -28.02
N GLY A 297 8.53 11.20 -28.70
CA GLY A 297 9.09 11.39 -30.04
C GLY A 297 10.18 12.48 -30.05
N THR A 298 9.91 13.63 -30.70
CA THR A 298 10.82 14.80 -30.74
C THR A 298 10.46 15.88 -29.73
N GLN A 299 9.32 15.77 -29.05
CA GLN A 299 8.87 16.73 -28.05
C GLN A 299 9.57 16.48 -26.74
N MET A 300 10.36 17.44 -26.26
CA MET A 300 10.89 17.40 -24.88
C MET A 300 9.76 17.63 -23.89
N LEU A 301 9.66 16.74 -22.91
CA LEU A 301 8.65 16.78 -21.85
C LEU A 301 9.19 17.42 -20.58
N LYS A 302 10.36 16.97 -20.12
CA LYS A 302 10.99 17.42 -18.87
C LYS A 302 12.49 17.12 -18.92
N GLU A 303 13.31 18.07 -18.46
CA GLU A 303 14.73 17.81 -18.14
C GLU A 303 14.81 16.95 -16.89
N TYR A 304 15.83 16.09 -16.82
CA TYR A 304 16.16 15.33 -15.61
C TYR A 304 17.60 15.55 -15.19
N THR A 305 17.86 15.35 -13.92
CA THR A 305 19.21 15.35 -13.35
C THR A 305 19.70 13.91 -13.26
N ASP A 306 20.92 13.65 -13.74
CA ASP A 306 21.55 12.33 -13.64
C ASP A 306 21.67 11.89 -12.16
N GLN A 307 21.70 10.59 -11.94
CA GLN A 307 21.84 9.96 -10.63
C GLN A 307 20.67 10.28 -9.68
N MET A 308 19.45 10.45 -10.22
CA MET A 308 18.22 10.67 -9.46
C MET A 308 17.16 9.66 -9.89
N TRP A 309 16.24 9.35 -8.97
CA TRP A 309 15.05 8.58 -9.26
C TRP A 309 13.93 9.45 -9.80
N TYR A 310 13.20 8.91 -10.78
CA TYR A 310 12.01 9.54 -11.36
C TYR A 310 10.85 8.58 -11.38
N HIS A 311 9.71 9.01 -10.84
CA HIS A 311 8.45 8.30 -10.99
C HIS A 311 7.78 8.72 -12.28
N ILE A 312 7.55 7.77 -13.17
CA ILE A 312 6.85 7.94 -14.43
C ILE A 312 5.47 7.32 -14.31
N ARG A 313 4.44 8.04 -14.71
CA ARG A 313 3.07 7.54 -14.78
C ARG A 313 2.43 7.92 -16.09
N VAL A 314 1.88 6.94 -16.78
CA VAL A 314 1.13 7.05 -18.03
C VAL A 314 -0.31 6.66 -17.75
N GLU A 315 -1.24 7.58 -17.88
CA GLU A 315 -2.68 7.32 -17.79
C GLU A 315 -3.25 7.31 -19.22
N ALA A 316 -3.30 6.12 -19.81
CA ALA A 316 -3.76 5.94 -21.20
C ALA A 316 -5.28 5.79 -21.22
N ASP A 317 -5.94 6.55 -22.10
CA ASP A 317 -7.40 6.54 -22.29
C ASP A 317 -7.74 6.09 -23.72
N MET A 318 -8.29 4.88 -23.83
CA MET A 318 -8.63 4.25 -25.12
C MET A 318 -9.83 4.94 -25.80
N GLU A 319 -10.67 5.64 -25.06
CA GLU A 319 -11.79 6.39 -25.64
C GLU A 319 -11.31 7.66 -26.32
N SER A 320 -10.48 8.44 -25.65
CA SER A 320 -9.91 9.67 -26.19
C SER A 320 -8.70 9.45 -27.10
N GLN A 321 -8.16 8.22 -27.17
CA GLN A 321 -6.94 7.86 -27.92
C GLN A 321 -5.72 8.71 -27.53
N SER A 322 -5.62 9.04 -26.24
CA SER A 322 -4.58 9.91 -25.69
C SER A 322 -4.10 9.41 -24.32
N ALA A 323 -2.96 9.91 -23.88
CA ALA A 323 -2.43 9.62 -22.56
C ALA A 323 -2.00 10.89 -21.84
N VAL A 324 -2.23 10.93 -20.53
CA VAL A 324 -1.66 11.93 -19.63
C VAL A 324 -0.36 11.38 -19.07
N ILE A 325 0.72 12.16 -19.22
CA ILE A 325 2.04 11.84 -18.71
C ILE A 325 2.30 12.64 -17.44
N LYS A 326 2.58 11.93 -16.35
CA LYS A 326 3.00 12.54 -15.08
C LYS A 326 4.43 12.11 -14.75
N ILE A 327 5.25 13.06 -14.30
CA ILE A 327 6.61 12.79 -13.81
C ILE A 327 6.72 13.39 -12.41
N ASN A 328 7.13 12.59 -11.44
CA ASN A 328 7.20 12.99 -10.05
C ASN A 328 5.90 13.62 -9.55
N GLN A 329 4.78 12.92 -9.79
CA GLN A 329 3.41 13.30 -9.43
C GLN A 329 2.84 14.54 -10.15
N LYS A 330 3.60 15.18 -11.04
CA LYS A 330 3.17 16.36 -11.79
C LYS A 330 2.75 15.98 -13.20
N GLU A 331 1.59 16.46 -13.62
CA GLU A 331 1.18 16.38 -15.01
C GLU A 331 2.09 17.24 -15.88
N ILE A 332 2.75 16.62 -16.85
CA ILE A 332 3.72 17.25 -17.74
C ILE A 332 3.14 17.48 -19.12
N ALA A 333 2.37 16.52 -19.63
CA ALA A 333 1.81 16.59 -20.96
C ALA A 333 0.59 15.67 -21.12
N GLN A 334 -0.29 16.04 -22.04
CA GLN A 334 -1.21 15.12 -22.69
C GLN A 334 -0.70 14.86 -24.10
N ILE A 335 -0.64 13.59 -24.51
CA ILE A 335 -0.11 13.17 -25.81
C ILE A 335 -1.11 12.28 -26.52
N ASP A 336 -1.14 12.32 -27.85
CA ASP A 336 -1.93 11.40 -28.66
C ASP A 336 -1.26 10.02 -28.73
N PHE A 337 -2.04 8.97 -28.89
CA PHE A 337 -1.52 7.63 -29.13
C PHE A 337 -0.74 7.56 -30.44
N LEU A 338 0.36 6.83 -30.43
CA LEU A 338 1.14 6.53 -31.64
C LEU A 338 0.37 5.58 -32.57
N THR A 339 -0.38 4.66 -31.98
CA THR A 339 -1.25 3.72 -32.69
C THR A 339 -2.63 3.76 -32.05
N GLN A 340 -3.67 3.96 -32.83
CA GLN A 340 -5.05 3.88 -32.34
C GLN A 340 -5.40 2.45 -31.99
N THR A 341 -6.00 2.23 -30.81
CA THR A 341 -6.32 0.91 -30.29
C THR A 341 -7.41 1.00 -29.23
N ASP A 342 -8.16 -0.09 -29.07
CA ASP A 342 -9.17 -0.23 -28.02
C ASP A 342 -8.62 -0.92 -26.76
N PHE A 343 -7.35 -1.34 -26.76
CA PHE A 343 -6.72 -2.05 -25.65
C PHE A 343 -5.21 -1.85 -25.59
N VAL A 344 -4.62 -2.16 -24.44
CA VAL A 344 -3.17 -2.40 -24.26
C VAL A 344 -2.97 -3.72 -23.54
N ASN A 345 -1.88 -4.44 -23.81
CA ASN A 345 -1.62 -5.76 -23.22
C ASN A 345 -0.14 -6.10 -23.03
N ARG A 346 0.75 -5.11 -23.16
CA ARG A 346 2.18 -5.32 -22.99
C ARG A 346 2.88 -4.05 -22.56
N ILE A 347 3.86 -4.18 -21.65
CA ILE A 347 4.86 -3.16 -21.34
C ILE A 347 6.22 -3.60 -21.86
N HIS A 348 7.06 -2.62 -22.21
CA HIS A 348 8.40 -2.88 -22.71
C HIS A 348 9.36 -1.78 -22.24
N PHE A 349 10.55 -2.19 -21.84
CA PHE A 349 11.65 -1.35 -21.38
C PHE A 349 12.90 -1.72 -22.16
N GLU A 350 13.64 -0.72 -22.64
CA GLU A 350 14.88 -0.90 -23.38
C GLU A 350 15.93 0.06 -22.84
N ASN A 351 17.11 -0.44 -22.55
CA ASN A 351 18.29 0.37 -22.25
C ASN A 351 19.08 0.60 -23.52
N THR A 352 19.02 1.80 -24.07
CA THR A 352 19.72 2.20 -25.28
C THR A 352 21.03 2.98 -25.01
N GLY A 353 21.33 3.21 -23.72
CA GLY A 353 22.52 3.92 -23.28
C GLY A 353 23.75 3.04 -23.07
N ASN A 354 24.79 3.62 -22.51
CA ASN A 354 26.10 2.99 -22.26
C ASN A 354 26.29 2.58 -20.80
N THR A 355 25.28 2.76 -19.97
CA THR A 355 25.30 2.44 -18.54
C THR A 355 24.04 1.70 -18.16
N LYS A 356 24.09 0.91 -17.05
CA LYS A 356 22.89 0.25 -16.53
C LYS A 356 21.86 1.29 -16.07
N ILE A 357 20.58 1.02 -16.29
CA ILE A 357 19.47 1.75 -15.68
C ILE A 357 18.80 0.87 -14.64
N SER A 358 18.12 1.48 -13.67
CA SER A 358 17.35 0.73 -12.70
C SER A 358 15.86 1.02 -12.87
N LEU A 359 15.03 0.01 -12.63
CA LEU A 359 13.57 0.10 -12.66
C LEU A 359 13.02 -0.44 -11.37
N ASP A 360 11.86 0.09 -10.94
CA ASP A 360 11.23 -0.35 -9.72
C ASP A 360 9.72 -0.04 -9.68
N ASP A 361 8.98 -0.69 -8.79
CA ASP A 361 7.53 -0.51 -8.59
C ASP A 361 6.76 -0.45 -9.92
N ILE A 362 7.02 -1.39 -10.81
CA ILE A 362 6.33 -1.46 -12.11
C ILE A 362 4.89 -1.88 -11.88
N ARG A 363 3.94 -1.06 -12.30
CA ARG A 363 2.50 -1.29 -12.13
C ARG A 363 1.74 -1.10 -13.41
N VAL A 364 0.84 -2.02 -13.70
CA VAL A 364 -0.20 -1.85 -14.71
C VAL A 364 -1.53 -2.22 -14.08
N ASN A 365 -2.46 -1.29 -14.10
CA ASN A 365 -3.81 -1.53 -13.61
C ASN A 365 -4.84 -0.72 -14.38
N GLN A 366 -6.07 -1.19 -14.38
CA GLN A 366 -7.17 -0.47 -14.95
C GLN A 366 -7.57 0.70 -14.05
N LEU A 367 -7.74 1.88 -14.65
CA LEU A 367 -8.32 3.03 -13.97
C LEU A 367 -9.83 2.99 -14.15
N VAL A 368 -10.53 2.73 -13.06
CA VAL A 368 -11.99 2.72 -13.06
C VAL A 368 -12.50 4.13 -12.83
N ASP A 369 -13.38 4.59 -13.71
CA ASP A 369 -14.09 5.84 -13.46
C ASP A 369 -15.19 5.56 -12.41
N TYR A 370 -15.18 6.31 -11.33
CA TYR A 370 -16.14 6.23 -10.24
C TYR A 370 -16.79 7.58 -10.00
N GLU A 371 -18.02 7.55 -9.56
CA GLU A 371 -18.73 8.75 -9.12
C GLU A 371 -18.58 8.92 -7.61
N MET A 372 -18.31 10.15 -7.19
CA MET A 372 -18.28 10.53 -5.78
C MET A 372 -19.37 11.57 -5.52
N GLU A 373 -20.01 11.44 -4.39
CA GLU A 373 -20.88 12.49 -3.88
C GLU A 373 -20.08 13.76 -3.58
N ALA A 374 -20.71 14.91 -3.79
CA ALA A 374 -20.07 16.17 -3.48
C ALA A 374 -19.71 16.27 -2.00
N VAL A 375 -18.52 16.81 -1.71
CA VAL A 375 -18.06 17.09 -0.35
C VAL A 375 -18.68 18.40 0.12
N THR A 376 -19.33 18.37 1.29
CA THR A 376 -19.99 19.53 1.91
C THR A 376 -19.19 19.98 3.13
N ILE A 377 -18.48 21.09 3.02
CA ILE A 377 -17.75 21.69 4.15
C ILE A 377 -18.75 22.30 5.13
N PRO A 378 -18.67 21.99 6.44
CA PRO A 378 -19.57 22.57 7.46
C PRO A 378 -19.40 24.08 7.59
N GLU A 379 -20.48 24.77 7.95
CA GLU A 379 -20.41 26.20 8.30
C GLU A 379 -19.53 26.40 9.55
N GLY A 380 -18.60 27.36 9.49
CA GLY A 380 -17.66 27.65 10.59
C GLY A 380 -16.45 26.72 10.67
N ALA A 381 -16.24 25.84 9.70
CA ALA A 381 -15.00 25.03 9.62
C ALA A 381 -13.75 25.93 9.57
N ASP A 382 -13.81 27.04 8.84
CA ASP A 382 -12.69 28.00 8.72
C ASP A 382 -12.29 28.74 10.01
N ASP A 383 -13.08 28.59 11.10
CA ASP A 383 -12.75 29.23 12.40
C ASP A 383 -11.57 28.54 13.11
N TYR A 384 -11.19 27.36 12.68
CA TYR A 384 -10.14 26.53 13.26
C TYR A 384 -9.21 26.00 12.19
N ILE A 385 -8.02 25.54 12.59
CA ILE A 385 -7.10 24.74 11.78
C ILE A 385 -7.04 23.36 12.44
N ILE A 386 -7.65 22.36 11.83
CA ILE A 386 -7.72 21.01 12.39
C ILE A 386 -7.00 20.02 11.48
N GLY A 387 -5.93 19.45 12.00
CA GLY A 387 -5.18 18.39 11.32
C GLY A 387 -5.40 17.02 11.94
N ILE A 388 -5.21 15.97 11.15
CA ILE A 388 -5.25 14.59 11.63
C ILE A 388 -4.06 13.79 11.12
N ASN A 389 -3.41 13.01 12.00
CA ASN A 389 -2.30 12.15 11.63
C ASN A 389 -2.79 10.94 10.82
N VAL A 390 -2.05 10.61 9.77
CA VAL A 390 -2.31 9.47 8.88
C VAL A 390 -1.06 8.61 8.78
N CYS A 391 -1.20 7.32 9.10
CA CYS A 391 -0.13 6.34 8.92
C CYS A 391 -0.46 5.44 7.72
N SER A 392 0.43 5.43 6.73
CA SER A 392 0.24 4.73 5.47
C SER A 392 0.79 3.30 5.58
N LEU A 393 -0.07 2.34 5.95
CA LEU A 393 0.29 0.93 6.17
C LEU A 393 -0.71 -0.04 5.50
N TRP A 394 -1.78 0.47 4.88
CA TRP A 394 -3.00 -0.28 4.61
C TRP A 394 -3.13 -0.60 3.13
N ARG A 395 -2.19 -1.35 2.64
CA ARG A 395 -2.21 -1.93 1.30
C ARG A 395 -1.84 -3.40 1.36
N ASN A 396 -1.99 -4.06 0.24
CA ASN A 396 -1.71 -5.46 0.13
C ASN A 396 -0.30 -5.78 -0.36
N GLY A 397 0.13 -6.99 -0.04
CA GLY A 397 1.27 -7.69 -0.63
C GLY A 397 2.64 -7.27 -0.12
N GLU A 398 2.84 -6.02 0.26
CA GLU A 398 4.15 -5.51 0.66
C GLU A 398 4.22 -5.07 2.11
N HIS A 399 3.07 -4.99 2.75
CA HIS A 399 3.00 -4.52 4.11
C HIS A 399 2.18 -5.43 5.01
N THR A 400 2.65 -5.58 6.23
CA THR A 400 2.04 -6.45 7.23
C THR A 400 0.80 -5.87 7.90
N GLY A 401 0.41 -4.62 7.57
CA GLY A 401 -0.64 -3.90 8.27
C GLY A 401 -1.96 -4.68 8.38
N TRP A 402 -2.55 -5.06 7.27
CA TRP A 402 -3.81 -5.82 7.28
C TRP A 402 -3.67 -7.20 7.91
N ALA A 403 -2.54 -7.89 7.74
CA ALA A 403 -2.31 -9.20 8.33
C ALA A 403 -2.42 -9.19 9.85
N THR A 404 -2.10 -8.07 10.50
CA THR A 404 -2.22 -7.91 11.95
C THR A 404 -3.63 -7.53 12.40
N ILE A 405 -4.51 -7.10 11.49
CA ILE A 405 -5.86 -6.59 11.77
C ILE A 405 -6.95 -7.58 11.38
N THR A 406 -6.80 -8.28 10.26
CA THR A 406 -7.83 -9.22 9.77
C THR A 406 -8.28 -10.29 10.79
N PRO A 407 -7.47 -10.69 11.77
CA PRO A 407 -7.93 -11.56 12.85
C PRO A 407 -8.98 -10.93 13.79
N TYR A 408 -9.17 -9.61 13.76
CA TYR A 408 -10.00 -8.87 14.70
C TYR A 408 -11.14 -8.14 13.97
N GLU A 409 -12.21 -8.86 13.64
CA GLU A 409 -13.36 -8.33 12.90
C GLU A 409 -14.05 -7.12 13.55
N ASP A 410 -13.95 -6.97 14.86
CA ASP A 410 -14.54 -5.84 15.61
C ASP A 410 -13.82 -4.51 15.41
N ILE A 411 -12.63 -4.53 14.82
CA ILE A 411 -11.88 -3.32 14.41
C ILE A 411 -11.76 -3.19 12.89
N ARG A 412 -12.53 -3.96 12.13
CA ARG A 412 -12.58 -3.86 10.68
C ARG A 412 -13.02 -2.45 10.26
N PRO A 413 -12.31 -1.80 9.33
CA PRO A 413 -12.71 -0.50 8.81
C PRO A 413 -14.09 -0.52 8.14
N VAL A 414 -14.82 0.59 8.19
CA VAL A 414 -16.10 0.74 7.49
C VAL A 414 -15.95 0.57 5.98
N LEU A 415 -14.80 0.99 5.42
CA LEU A 415 -14.47 0.80 4.00
C LEU A 415 -13.98 -0.61 3.65
N GLY A 416 -13.96 -1.55 4.61
CA GLY A 416 -13.36 -2.88 4.44
C GLY A 416 -11.84 -2.85 4.54
N TYR A 417 -11.17 -3.91 4.10
CA TYR A 417 -9.71 -3.98 4.02
C TYR A 417 -9.26 -3.38 2.68
N TYR A 418 -9.25 -2.07 2.62
CA TYR A 418 -8.99 -1.30 1.40
C TYR A 418 -7.50 -1.25 1.04
N ASP A 419 -7.21 -0.91 -0.21
CA ASP A 419 -5.90 -0.41 -0.62
C ASP A 419 -5.90 1.12 -0.53
N GLU A 420 -5.11 1.67 0.37
CA GLU A 420 -4.99 3.11 0.56
C GLU A 420 -4.35 3.84 -0.64
N GLY A 421 -3.68 3.11 -1.53
CA GLY A 421 -3.16 3.62 -2.79
C GLY A 421 -4.23 3.83 -3.87
N GLN A 422 -5.50 3.50 -3.60
CA GLN A 422 -6.59 3.75 -4.53
C GLN A 422 -7.16 5.16 -4.36
N PRO A 423 -7.24 5.97 -5.42
CA PRO A 423 -7.82 7.32 -5.36
C PRO A 423 -9.23 7.36 -4.79
N GLN A 424 -10.05 6.34 -5.07
CA GLN A 424 -11.40 6.22 -4.54
C GLN A 424 -11.42 6.11 -3.01
N THR A 425 -10.50 5.36 -2.42
CA THR A 425 -10.34 5.26 -0.96
C THR A 425 -10.06 6.64 -0.37
N SER A 426 -9.08 7.36 -0.95
CA SER A 426 -8.76 8.71 -0.51
C SER A 426 -9.92 9.69 -0.68
N ASP A 427 -10.74 9.56 -1.73
CA ASP A 427 -11.93 10.39 -1.91
C ASP A 427 -12.97 10.17 -0.79
N TRP A 428 -13.17 8.92 -0.35
CA TRP A 428 -14.02 8.63 0.80
C TRP A 428 -13.44 9.17 2.10
N GLU A 429 -12.14 9.04 2.31
CA GLU A 429 -11.46 9.62 3.48
C GLU A 429 -11.57 11.14 3.49
N ILE A 430 -11.29 11.80 2.37
CA ILE A 430 -11.45 13.25 2.21
C ILE A 430 -12.90 13.66 2.52
N LYS A 431 -13.88 12.94 1.98
CA LYS A 431 -15.30 13.24 2.26
C LYS A 431 -15.61 13.13 3.75
N PHE A 432 -15.23 12.03 4.39
CA PHE A 432 -15.49 11.86 5.82
C PHE A 432 -14.80 12.93 6.66
N LEU A 433 -13.55 13.26 6.37
CA LEU A 433 -12.79 14.23 7.16
C LEU A 433 -13.29 15.66 6.93
N ALA A 434 -13.41 16.09 5.69
CA ALA A 434 -13.80 17.46 5.35
C ALA A 434 -15.23 17.79 5.79
N GLU A 435 -16.17 16.84 5.68
CA GLU A 435 -17.55 16.99 6.18
C GLU A 435 -17.66 17.06 7.72
N HIS A 436 -16.58 16.73 8.42
CA HIS A 436 -16.46 16.88 9.86
C HIS A 436 -15.53 18.04 10.29
N GLY A 437 -15.18 18.93 9.34
CA GLY A 437 -14.39 20.13 9.60
C GLY A 437 -12.90 19.87 9.84
N ILE A 438 -12.35 18.77 9.30
CA ILE A 438 -10.91 18.51 9.28
C ILE A 438 -10.32 19.17 8.04
N ASP A 439 -9.27 19.98 8.21
CA ASP A 439 -8.68 20.78 7.14
C ASP A 439 -7.56 20.06 6.40
N PHE A 440 -6.78 19.24 7.11
CA PHE A 440 -5.66 18.56 6.50
C PHE A 440 -5.33 17.21 7.11
N GLN A 441 -4.74 16.36 6.28
CA GLN A 441 -4.12 15.08 6.65
C GLN A 441 -2.60 15.26 6.77
N ALA A 442 -2.04 14.85 7.90
CA ALA A 442 -0.60 14.83 8.12
C ALA A 442 -0.09 13.40 7.89
N PHE A 443 0.57 13.18 6.75
CA PHE A 443 1.04 11.85 6.34
C PHE A 443 2.43 11.54 6.88
N CYS A 444 2.58 10.40 7.53
CA CYS A 444 3.88 9.86 7.88
C CYS A 444 4.71 9.61 6.61
N TRP A 445 5.95 10.09 6.61
CA TRP A 445 6.89 9.93 5.51
C TRP A 445 8.19 9.31 6.03
N LEU A 446 8.49 8.10 5.59
CA LEU A 446 9.64 7.32 6.00
C LEU A 446 10.65 7.24 4.85
N GLY A 447 11.77 7.98 4.94
CA GLY A 447 12.85 7.85 3.97
C GLY A 447 13.48 6.46 4.03
N ARG A 448 13.78 5.87 2.86
CA ARG A 448 14.47 4.57 2.78
C ARG A 448 15.99 4.71 2.86
N GLU A 449 16.54 5.74 2.24
CA GLU A 449 17.97 5.91 2.04
C GLU A 449 18.52 7.07 2.87
N SER A 450 19.71 6.89 3.42
CA SER A 450 20.38 7.90 4.27
C SER A 450 21.40 8.75 3.52
N ASP A 451 21.98 8.22 2.44
CA ASP A 451 23.12 8.78 1.71
C ASP A 451 22.98 8.68 0.18
N LYS A 452 21.82 8.28 -0.31
CA LYS A 452 21.53 8.10 -1.73
C LYS A 452 20.30 8.91 -2.15
N PRO A 453 20.10 9.13 -3.45
CA PRO A 453 18.85 9.71 -3.96
C PRO A 453 17.65 8.90 -3.52
N ILE A 454 16.63 9.59 -3.03
CA ILE A 454 15.39 8.96 -2.56
C ILE A 454 14.56 8.57 -3.78
N LYS A 455 14.18 7.32 -3.85
CA LYS A 455 13.23 6.78 -4.82
C LYS A 455 11.80 7.03 -4.36
N GLN A 456 11.33 6.18 -3.50
CA GLN A 456 10.04 6.29 -2.85
C GLN A 456 10.26 6.17 -1.35
N ALA A 457 9.59 7.00 -0.58
CA ALA A 457 9.56 6.80 0.85
C ALA A 457 8.84 5.47 1.14
N TRP A 458 9.29 4.78 2.15
CA TRP A 458 8.59 3.61 2.64
C TRP A 458 7.22 4.03 3.19
N ASP A 459 6.17 3.24 2.91
CA ASP A 459 4.80 3.48 3.41
C ASP A 459 4.23 4.89 3.16
N ILE A 460 4.29 5.37 1.92
CA ILE A 460 3.70 6.65 1.51
C ILE A 460 2.57 6.48 0.47
N THR A 461 2.13 5.25 0.25
CA THR A 461 1.20 4.91 -0.83
C THR A 461 -0.14 5.64 -0.72
N ALA A 462 -0.65 5.86 0.51
CA ALA A 462 -1.86 6.65 0.74
C ALA A 462 -1.77 8.06 0.18
N LEU A 463 -0.61 8.71 0.29
CA LEU A 463 -0.38 10.03 -0.30
C LEU A 463 -0.11 9.92 -1.80
N ASP A 464 0.95 9.18 -2.19
CA ASP A 464 1.50 9.22 -3.54
C ASP A 464 0.57 8.61 -4.60
N ASN A 465 -0.11 7.53 -4.28
CA ASN A 465 -1.00 6.84 -5.21
C ASN A 465 -2.48 7.13 -4.95
N GLY A 466 -2.86 7.35 -3.70
CA GLY A 466 -4.23 7.64 -3.28
C GLY A 466 -4.55 9.13 -3.38
N PHE A 467 -4.18 9.90 -2.34
CA PHE A 467 -4.58 11.30 -2.16
C PHE A 467 -4.23 12.21 -3.34
N LEU A 468 -2.98 12.15 -3.85
CA LEU A 468 -2.54 13.03 -4.96
C LEU A 468 -3.28 12.78 -6.27
N HIS A 469 -3.98 11.66 -6.38
CA HIS A 469 -4.79 11.28 -7.54
C HIS A 469 -6.30 11.31 -7.28
N ALA A 470 -6.74 11.59 -6.05
CA ALA A 470 -8.14 11.69 -5.68
C ALA A 470 -8.87 12.83 -6.42
N LYS A 471 -10.16 12.64 -6.75
CA LYS A 471 -11.00 13.64 -7.43
C LYS A 471 -11.26 14.85 -6.53
N ASN A 472 -11.43 14.63 -5.24
CA ASN A 472 -11.76 15.65 -4.24
C ASN A 472 -10.53 16.21 -3.48
N LYS A 473 -9.31 15.97 -3.97
CA LYS A 473 -8.06 16.44 -3.30
C LYS A 473 -7.97 17.96 -3.10
N ASP A 474 -8.74 18.73 -3.86
CA ASP A 474 -8.84 20.19 -3.67
C ASP A 474 -9.67 20.60 -2.45
N LYS A 475 -10.42 19.67 -1.84
CA LYS A 475 -11.23 19.87 -0.63
C LYS A 475 -10.48 19.61 0.66
N MET A 476 -9.27 19.11 0.59
CA MET A 476 -8.44 18.74 1.73
C MET A 476 -7.00 19.20 1.49
N LYS A 477 -6.33 19.65 2.55
CA LYS A 477 -4.89 19.88 2.50
C LYS A 477 -4.13 18.67 3.02
N PHE A 478 -2.81 18.63 2.76
CA PHE A 478 -1.94 17.64 3.36
C PHE A 478 -0.60 18.26 3.78
N CYS A 479 0.04 17.68 4.78
CA CYS A 479 1.43 17.95 5.10
C CYS A 479 2.18 16.65 5.41
N LEU A 480 3.50 16.72 5.53
CA LEU A 480 4.33 15.58 5.89
C LEU A 480 4.65 15.58 7.38
N ILE A 481 4.67 14.38 7.95
CA ILE A 481 5.35 14.05 9.20
C ILE A 481 6.59 13.23 8.84
N TRP A 482 7.76 13.84 8.91
CA TRP A 482 8.99 13.09 8.68
C TRP A 482 9.28 12.14 9.84
N GLU A 483 9.16 10.85 9.59
CA GLU A 483 9.42 9.77 10.53
C GLU A 483 10.94 9.51 10.66
N ALA A 484 11.65 10.42 11.31
CA ALA A 484 13.10 10.36 11.43
C ALA A 484 13.59 9.24 12.37
N ALA A 485 12.71 8.71 13.24
CA ALA A 485 13.05 7.60 14.14
C ALA A 485 12.97 6.24 13.46
N ASN A 486 11.94 6.03 12.61
CA ASN A 486 11.62 4.74 11.99
C ASN A 486 12.09 4.65 10.54
N GLY A 487 12.27 5.81 9.89
CA GLY A 487 12.82 5.91 8.53
C GLY A 487 14.32 6.24 8.53
N ALA A 488 14.85 6.47 7.33
CA ALA A 488 16.24 6.86 7.18
C ALA A 488 16.48 8.29 7.70
N THR A 489 17.52 8.43 8.50
CA THR A 489 18.08 9.71 8.91
C THR A 489 19.23 10.07 7.97
N PRO A 490 19.33 11.30 7.42
CA PRO A 490 20.45 11.70 6.57
C PRO A 490 21.80 11.45 7.25
N VAL A 491 22.76 10.88 6.53
CA VAL A 491 24.08 10.59 7.09
C VAL A 491 24.85 11.87 7.48
N ASP A 492 24.58 12.97 6.78
CA ASP A 492 25.18 14.29 7.00
C ASP A 492 24.34 15.41 6.36
N SER A 493 24.85 16.65 6.45
CA SER A 493 24.23 17.84 5.85
C SER A 493 24.14 17.76 4.32
N ASP A 494 25.11 17.13 3.67
CA ASP A 494 25.12 17.02 2.21
C ASP A 494 24.00 16.10 1.75
N ALA A 495 23.78 14.96 2.42
CA ALA A 495 22.65 14.07 2.15
C ALA A 495 21.31 14.77 2.39
N PHE A 496 21.15 15.49 3.50
CA PHE A 496 19.94 16.25 3.79
C PHE A 496 19.63 17.27 2.68
N ARG A 497 20.63 18.07 2.28
CA ARG A 497 20.48 19.17 1.32
C ARG A 497 20.37 18.72 -0.13
N ASN A 498 21.04 17.61 -0.50
CA ASN A 498 21.09 17.16 -1.89
C ASN A 498 20.05 16.10 -2.22
N TYR A 499 19.52 15.36 -1.22
CA TYR A 499 18.56 14.28 -1.46
C TYR A 499 17.19 14.52 -0.80
N PHE A 500 17.14 14.82 0.50
CA PHE A 500 15.87 14.94 1.22
C PHE A 500 15.11 16.21 0.83
N VAL A 501 15.74 17.37 0.95
CA VAL A 501 15.06 18.64 0.65
C VAL A 501 14.63 18.74 -0.81
N PRO A 502 15.45 18.41 -1.82
CA PRO A 502 15.00 18.41 -3.22
C PRO A 502 13.84 17.45 -3.49
N TYR A 503 13.85 16.27 -2.86
CA TYR A 503 12.76 15.31 -2.99
C TYR A 503 11.44 15.90 -2.47
N TRP A 504 11.42 16.44 -1.24
CA TRP A 504 10.20 17.04 -0.69
C TRP A 504 9.72 18.25 -1.49
N MET A 505 10.63 19.08 -1.99
CA MET A 505 10.29 20.23 -2.84
C MET A 505 9.66 19.80 -4.16
N GLU A 506 10.22 18.79 -4.80
CA GLU A 506 9.76 18.31 -6.11
C GLU A 506 8.42 17.57 -5.99
N TYR A 507 8.29 16.65 -5.03
CA TYR A 507 7.14 15.76 -4.93
C TYR A 507 5.96 16.38 -4.18
N TYR A 508 6.22 17.19 -3.13
CA TYR A 508 5.16 17.59 -2.20
C TYR A 508 4.97 19.09 -2.06
N PHE A 509 6.01 19.85 -1.69
CA PHE A 509 5.84 21.29 -1.36
C PHE A 509 5.33 22.12 -2.54
N SER A 510 5.64 21.73 -3.77
CA SER A 510 5.14 22.38 -4.98
C SER A 510 3.67 22.04 -5.31
N ASN A 511 3.03 21.15 -4.56
CA ASN A 511 1.63 20.76 -4.79
C ASN A 511 0.66 21.80 -4.22
N PRO A 512 -0.37 22.26 -4.97
CA PRO A 512 -1.34 23.26 -4.48
C PRO A 512 -2.14 22.83 -3.24
N SER A 513 -2.26 21.50 -3.01
CA SER A 513 -2.94 20.96 -1.82
C SER A 513 -2.02 20.85 -0.61
N TYR A 514 -0.71 21.19 -0.72
CA TYR A 514 0.17 21.17 0.44
C TYR A 514 -0.28 22.22 1.47
N MET A 515 -0.25 21.85 2.75
CA MET A 515 -0.69 22.71 3.85
C MET A 515 0.25 23.87 4.06
N THR A 516 -0.29 25.08 4.04
CA THR A 516 0.43 26.32 4.33
C THR A 516 -0.34 27.17 5.33
N ILE A 517 0.38 27.85 6.19
CA ILE A 517 -0.15 28.87 7.11
C ILE A 517 0.68 30.13 6.90
N GLU A 518 0.05 31.28 6.67
CA GLU A 518 0.73 32.56 6.38
C GLU A 518 1.78 32.42 5.25
N ASN A 519 1.42 31.72 4.18
CA ASN A 519 2.31 31.40 3.06
C ASN A 519 3.62 30.65 3.45
N LYS A 520 3.64 29.95 4.58
CA LYS A 520 4.74 29.08 5.02
C LYS A 520 4.29 27.62 4.97
N VAL A 521 5.12 26.73 4.43
CA VAL A 521 4.81 25.29 4.42
C VAL A 521 4.79 24.74 5.84
N VAL A 522 3.84 23.88 6.16
CA VAL A 522 3.78 23.18 7.45
C VAL A 522 4.49 21.83 7.31
N PHE A 523 5.46 21.57 8.18
CA PHE A 523 6.27 20.38 8.14
C PHE A 523 6.51 19.86 9.56
N ALA A 524 6.15 18.61 9.83
CA ALA A 524 6.34 17.99 11.13
C ALA A 524 7.48 16.96 11.10
N VAL A 525 8.11 16.74 12.24
CA VAL A 525 9.18 15.76 12.42
C VAL A 525 8.85 14.89 13.62
N PHE A 526 8.64 13.60 13.38
CA PHE A 526 8.48 12.59 14.43
C PHE A 526 9.83 11.93 14.74
N GLY A 527 10.11 11.71 16.04
CA GLY A 527 11.37 11.08 16.45
C GLY A 527 12.58 11.95 16.21
N ALA A 528 12.46 13.26 16.42
CA ALA A 528 13.52 14.26 16.21
C ALA A 528 14.81 13.95 16.99
N ASP A 529 14.80 13.08 18.00
CA ASP A 529 16.00 12.65 18.74
C ASP A 529 17.05 12.00 17.85
N SER A 530 16.64 11.29 16.80
CA SER A 530 17.56 10.72 15.79
C SER A 530 18.32 11.83 15.06
N LEU A 531 17.65 12.91 14.68
CA LEU A 531 18.25 14.08 14.03
C LEU A 531 19.13 14.88 15.01
N ILE A 532 18.66 15.06 16.23
CA ILE A 532 19.40 15.76 17.29
C ILE A 532 20.67 14.99 17.65
N SER A 533 20.59 13.68 17.76
CA SER A 533 21.77 12.83 17.96
C SER A 533 22.79 12.96 16.81
N LYS A 534 22.30 13.15 15.58
CA LYS A 534 23.12 13.26 14.38
C LYS A 534 23.76 14.65 14.23
N PHE A 535 22.95 15.70 14.33
CA PHE A 535 23.33 17.06 13.98
C PHE A 535 23.59 17.96 15.20
N GLY A 536 23.16 17.54 16.40
CA GLY A 536 23.19 18.39 17.58
C GLY A 536 22.45 19.70 17.35
N THR A 537 22.99 20.81 17.88
CA THR A 537 22.44 22.15 17.63
C THR A 537 22.59 22.61 16.18
N GLY A 538 23.39 21.92 15.36
CA GLY A 538 23.48 22.14 13.92
C GLY A 538 22.19 21.82 13.17
N LEU A 539 21.25 21.02 13.74
CA LEU A 539 19.96 20.75 13.16
C LEU A 539 19.18 22.02 12.81
N LYS A 540 19.31 23.07 13.65
CA LYS A 540 18.72 24.39 13.35
C LYS A 540 19.19 24.95 12.00
N ALA A 541 20.47 24.80 11.68
CA ALA A 541 21.02 25.30 10.42
C ALA A 541 20.47 24.52 9.22
N GLU A 542 20.17 23.21 9.38
CA GLU A 542 19.52 22.41 8.35
C GLU A 542 18.06 22.84 8.13
N PHE A 543 17.33 23.10 9.21
CA PHE A 543 15.97 23.63 9.11
C PHE A 543 15.93 25.06 8.55
N ASP A 544 16.90 25.89 8.88
CA ASP A 544 17.04 27.23 8.29
C ASP A 544 17.33 27.10 6.77
N TYR A 545 18.14 26.15 6.35
CA TYR A 545 18.35 25.83 4.93
C TYR A 545 17.03 25.44 4.25
N LEU A 546 16.25 24.54 4.85
CA LEU A 546 14.93 24.16 4.31
C LEU A 546 14.00 25.39 4.17
N ARG A 547 13.96 26.28 5.18
CA ARG A 547 13.17 27.51 5.13
C ARG A 547 13.58 28.44 3.97
N GLU A 548 14.87 28.50 3.65
CA GLU A 548 15.37 29.27 2.50
C GLU A 548 15.05 28.60 1.16
N GLU A 549 15.17 27.27 1.08
CA GLU A 549 14.91 26.52 -0.17
C GLU A 549 13.45 26.63 -0.61
N VAL A 550 12.49 26.53 0.31
CA VAL A 550 11.05 26.60 -0.02
C VAL A 550 10.66 27.99 -0.57
N LYS A 551 11.45 29.04 -0.31
CA LYS A 551 11.25 30.36 -0.91
C LYS A 551 11.40 30.35 -2.44
N LYS A 552 12.18 29.41 -2.98
CA LYS A 552 12.30 29.20 -4.43
C LYS A 552 10.99 28.77 -5.09
N LEU A 553 10.06 28.20 -4.29
CA LEU A 553 8.72 27.83 -4.72
C LEU A 553 7.69 28.96 -4.50
N GLY A 554 8.10 30.11 -3.95
CA GLY A 554 7.24 31.26 -3.70
C GLY A 554 6.64 31.33 -2.29
N PHE A 555 7.09 30.49 -1.36
CA PHE A 555 6.68 30.52 0.04
C PHE A 555 7.53 31.52 0.84
N ASP A 556 7.03 31.94 2.00
CA ASP A 556 7.77 32.84 2.91
C ASP A 556 8.68 32.09 3.88
N GLY A 557 8.67 30.77 3.86
CA GLY A 557 9.47 29.89 4.71
C GLY A 557 8.72 28.62 5.09
N ALA A 558 9.09 28.02 6.23
CA ALA A 558 8.46 26.82 6.76
C ALA A 558 8.17 26.95 8.26
N ILE A 559 7.05 26.43 8.70
CA ILE A 559 6.70 26.17 10.10
C ILE A 559 7.08 24.72 10.38
N ILE A 560 8.07 24.50 11.24
CA ILE A 560 8.59 23.17 11.53
C ILE A 560 8.17 22.76 12.94
N LEU A 561 7.42 21.68 13.02
CA LEU A 561 6.81 21.17 14.24
C LEU A 561 7.55 19.93 14.75
N ASP A 562 7.88 19.92 16.03
CA ASP A 562 8.33 18.71 16.72
C ASP A 562 7.09 17.86 17.02
N CYS A 563 6.98 16.73 16.34
CA CYS A 563 5.90 15.76 16.52
C CYS A 563 6.41 14.59 17.36
N ASN A 564 6.32 14.72 18.68
CA ASN A 564 6.74 13.66 19.58
C ASN A 564 5.80 13.56 20.78
N SER A 565 5.58 12.34 21.26
CA SER A 565 4.73 12.08 22.40
C SER A 565 5.25 12.67 23.71
N TYR A 566 6.54 12.84 23.87
CA TYR A 566 7.14 13.43 25.05
C TYR A 566 8.59 13.84 24.84
N ARG A 567 8.93 15.13 25.12
CA ARG A 567 10.29 15.66 25.12
C ARG A 567 10.49 16.61 26.30
N THR A 568 11.54 16.38 27.09
CA THR A 568 11.89 17.22 28.24
C THR A 568 12.99 18.24 27.96
N GLU A 569 13.65 18.18 26.80
CA GLU A 569 14.93 18.87 26.52
C GLU A 569 14.81 20.13 25.68
N GLY A 570 13.62 20.69 25.52
CA GLY A 570 13.41 21.87 24.70
C GLY A 570 13.57 21.63 23.19
N SER A 571 12.77 22.30 22.38
CA SER A 571 12.73 22.16 20.91
C SER A 571 13.24 23.42 20.18
N ALA A 572 13.16 24.59 20.84
CA ALA A 572 13.55 25.88 20.24
C ALA A 572 15.02 25.93 19.80
N ALA A 573 15.92 25.37 20.60
CA ALA A 573 17.36 25.37 20.31
C ALA A 573 17.72 24.60 19.03
N TYR A 574 16.88 23.67 18.63
CA TYR A 574 17.02 22.83 17.43
C TYR A 574 16.30 23.38 16.21
N GLY A 575 15.61 24.52 16.35
CA GLY A 575 14.96 25.22 15.24
C GLY A 575 13.49 24.86 14.99
N PHE A 576 12.82 24.23 15.93
CA PHE A 576 11.37 24.01 15.86
C PHE A 576 10.60 25.28 16.22
N ASP A 577 9.46 25.48 15.56
CA ASP A 577 8.55 26.61 15.80
C ASP A 577 7.43 26.24 16.78
N GLY A 578 7.06 24.97 16.85
CA GLY A 578 6.02 24.45 17.71
C GLY A 578 6.18 22.97 17.99
N TRP A 579 5.29 22.46 18.85
CA TRP A 579 5.27 21.07 19.28
C TRP A 579 3.83 20.55 19.35
N TYR A 580 3.62 19.27 19.02
CA TYR A 580 2.40 18.54 19.32
C TYR A 580 2.69 17.06 19.56
N ALA A 581 1.79 16.35 20.24
CA ALA A 581 1.90 14.92 20.41
C ALA A 581 1.37 14.16 19.19
N TYR A 582 2.11 13.18 18.69
CA TYR A 582 1.58 12.23 17.71
C TYR A 582 0.35 11.51 18.29
N ASN A 583 0.52 10.98 19.51
CA ASN A 583 -0.56 10.51 20.38
C ASN A 583 -0.14 10.58 21.86
N TRP A 584 -1.11 10.40 22.76
CA TRP A 584 -0.83 10.36 24.20
C TRP A 584 -0.63 8.94 24.74
N GLY A 585 -0.50 7.92 23.89
CA GLY A 585 -0.34 6.54 24.27
C GLY A 585 -1.55 6.01 25.07
N GLN A 586 -1.35 4.93 25.80
CA GLN A 586 -2.39 4.32 26.65
C GLN A 586 -2.93 5.28 27.73
N GLN A 587 -2.13 6.24 28.17
CA GLN A 587 -2.56 7.24 29.14
C GLN A 587 -3.58 8.21 28.57
N GLY A 588 -3.65 8.36 27.24
CA GLY A 588 -4.54 9.30 26.56
C GLY A 588 -5.97 8.78 26.30
N CYS A 589 -6.37 7.65 26.88
CA CYS A 589 -7.68 7.04 26.60
C CYS A 589 -8.87 7.58 27.41
N TYR A 590 -8.70 8.68 28.17
CA TYR A 590 -9.75 9.31 28.96
C TYR A 590 -9.69 10.83 28.83
N TYR A 591 -10.83 11.49 29.02
CA TYR A 591 -10.94 12.95 28.98
C TYR A 591 -9.94 13.65 29.93
N GLU A 592 -9.95 13.29 31.22
CA GLU A 592 -9.09 13.90 32.22
C GLU A 592 -7.61 13.70 31.94
N ALA A 593 -7.23 12.53 31.38
CA ALA A 593 -5.86 12.25 31.00
C ALA A 593 -5.42 13.13 29.83
N ASN A 594 -6.22 13.27 28.76
CA ASN A 594 -5.93 14.16 27.64
C ASN A 594 -5.74 15.62 28.12
N VAL A 595 -6.65 16.12 28.98
CA VAL A 595 -6.55 17.46 29.56
C VAL A 595 -5.24 17.64 30.31
N ASN A 596 -4.88 16.70 31.18
CA ASN A 596 -3.67 16.80 32.00
C ASN A 596 -2.39 16.71 31.16
N LEU A 597 -2.37 15.85 30.13
CA LEU A 597 -1.22 15.68 29.24
C LEU A 597 -1.00 16.93 28.38
N ASN A 598 -2.05 17.52 27.83
CA ASN A 598 -1.95 18.79 27.09
C ASN A 598 -1.46 19.93 27.99
N ARG A 599 -1.97 20.05 29.23
CA ARG A 599 -1.50 21.05 30.20
C ARG A 599 -0.05 20.84 30.55
N LYS A 600 0.35 19.62 30.84
CA LYS A 600 1.73 19.28 31.15
C LYS A 600 2.67 19.61 29.99
N ALA A 601 2.32 19.22 28.77
CA ALA A 601 3.13 19.52 27.60
C ALA A 601 3.29 21.04 27.39
N LYS A 602 2.22 21.81 27.60
CA LYS A 602 2.26 23.29 27.58
C LYS A 602 3.25 23.87 28.61
N GLU A 603 3.31 23.27 29.80
CA GLU A 603 4.21 23.72 30.86
C GLU A 603 5.68 23.33 30.62
N ASP A 604 5.89 22.16 30.02
CA ASP A 604 7.23 21.58 29.84
C ASP A 604 7.94 22.05 28.55
N ASN A 605 7.20 22.42 27.50
CA ASN A 605 7.81 22.81 26.22
C ASN A 605 8.27 24.28 26.21
N ASP A 606 9.38 24.54 25.54
CA ASP A 606 9.96 25.87 25.30
C ASP A 606 9.49 26.49 23.97
N VAL A 607 8.65 25.80 23.21
CA VAL A 607 7.98 26.26 21.99
C VAL A 607 6.46 26.19 22.18
N TYR A 608 5.69 26.83 21.29
CA TYR A 608 4.24 26.75 21.33
C TYR A 608 3.75 25.31 21.22
N THR A 609 2.90 24.88 22.16
CA THR A 609 2.31 23.56 22.17
C THR A 609 0.92 23.59 21.54
N ILE A 610 0.78 22.98 20.35
CA ILE A 610 -0.51 22.74 19.69
C ILE A 610 -1.24 21.65 20.46
N PRO A 611 -2.48 21.85 20.89
CA PRO A 611 -3.23 20.83 21.62
C PRO A 611 -3.48 19.60 20.73
N THR A 612 -3.28 18.41 21.30
CA THR A 612 -3.58 17.15 20.66
C THR A 612 -4.76 16.46 21.33
N VAL A 613 -5.78 16.11 20.55
CA VAL A 613 -6.89 15.26 20.99
C VAL A 613 -6.62 13.85 20.51
N SER A 614 -6.25 12.95 21.44
CA SER A 614 -5.88 11.57 21.14
C SER A 614 -6.99 10.61 21.53
N SER A 615 -7.29 9.65 20.67
CA SER A 615 -8.24 8.56 20.95
C SER A 615 -7.68 7.44 21.85
N GLY A 616 -6.42 7.56 22.29
CA GLY A 616 -5.73 6.57 23.11
C GLY A 616 -4.81 5.65 22.27
N PHE A 617 -4.50 4.47 22.81
CA PHE A 617 -3.62 3.50 22.17
C PHE A 617 -4.04 2.09 22.55
N ASN A 618 -4.40 1.28 21.58
CA ASN A 618 -4.75 -0.13 21.76
C ASN A 618 -3.91 -0.99 20.81
N ALA A 619 -2.82 -1.52 21.30
CA ALA A 619 -1.84 -2.27 20.52
C ALA A 619 -2.29 -3.68 20.11
N ILE A 620 -3.59 -3.92 19.93
CA ILE A 620 -4.09 -5.25 19.60
C ILE A 620 -3.51 -5.78 18.30
N GLY A 621 -3.39 -4.94 17.28
CA GLY A 621 -2.84 -5.34 15.99
C GLY A 621 -1.34 -5.67 16.05
N TRP A 622 -0.57 -4.92 16.85
CA TRP A 622 0.88 -5.12 16.93
C TRP A 622 1.32 -6.14 17.98
N HIS A 623 0.60 -6.22 19.10
CA HIS A 623 1.04 -7.00 20.26
C HIS A 623 -0.04 -7.95 20.78
N GLY A 624 -1.19 -8.06 20.14
CA GLY A 624 -2.28 -8.92 20.57
C GLY A 624 -2.89 -8.56 21.94
N VAL A 625 -2.64 -7.37 22.46
CA VAL A 625 -3.11 -6.93 23.79
C VAL A 625 -4.14 -5.82 23.65
N ARG A 626 -5.36 -6.08 24.12
CA ARG A 626 -6.42 -5.05 24.17
C ARG A 626 -6.19 -4.10 25.33
N THR A 627 -6.21 -2.82 25.02
CA THR A 627 -6.22 -1.75 26.03
C THR A 627 -7.41 -0.82 25.77
N PRO A 628 -7.89 -0.07 26.78
CA PRO A 628 -8.98 0.86 26.59
C PRO A 628 -8.67 1.91 25.53
N VAL A 629 -9.66 2.23 24.70
CA VAL A 629 -9.66 3.38 23.79
C VAL A 629 -10.62 4.44 24.30
N MET A 630 -10.44 5.67 23.88
CA MET A 630 -11.32 6.79 24.28
C MET A 630 -12.74 6.55 23.76
N THR A 631 -13.73 6.80 24.62
CA THR A 631 -15.14 6.80 24.19
C THR A 631 -15.44 8.03 23.33
N ALA A 632 -16.43 7.94 22.45
CA ALA A 632 -16.92 9.09 21.67
C ALA A 632 -17.32 10.27 22.57
N VAL A 633 -17.90 9.99 23.75
CA VAL A 633 -18.28 11.02 24.74
C VAL A 633 -17.07 11.75 25.29
N ASP A 634 -16.01 11.03 25.64
CA ASP A 634 -14.79 11.64 26.16
C ASP A 634 -14.01 12.37 25.06
N PHE A 635 -14.02 11.84 23.84
CA PHE A 635 -13.46 12.53 22.68
C PHE A 635 -14.17 13.88 22.45
N LYS A 636 -15.49 13.90 22.44
CA LYS A 636 -16.28 15.12 22.35
C LYS A 636 -15.93 16.11 23.48
N LYS A 637 -15.93 15.67 24.75
CA LYS A 637 -15.60 16.52 25.89
C LYS A 637 -14.18 17.11 25.78
N THR A 638 -13.23 16.33 25.27
CA THR A 638 -11.86 16.79 25.08
C THR A 638 -11.79 17.90 24.02
N ASN A 639 -12.49 17.73 22.88
CA ASN A 639 -12.58 18.78 21.87
C ASN A 639 -13.27 20.05 22.40
N GLU A 640 -14.36 19.90 23.15
CA GLU A 640 -15.04 21.04 23.81
C GLU A 640 -14.10 21.76 24.80
N TRP A 641 -13.32 21.02 25.58
CA TRP A 641 -12.34 21.62 26.48
C TRP A 641 -11.21 22.34 25.74
N VAL A 642 -10.70 21.76 24.65
CA VAL A 642 -9.70 22.41 23.80
C VAL A 642 -10.24 23.72 23.26
N ARG A 643 -11.44 23.72 22.68
CA ARG A 643 -12.10 24.89 22.12
C ARG A 643 -12.40 25.96 23.16
N ASP A 644 -13.01 25.58 24.30
CA ASP A 644 -13.58 26.52 25.26
C ASP A 644 -12.61 26.98 26.33
N THR A 645 -11.53 26.22 26.55
CA THR A 645 -10.55 26.48 27.62
C THR A 645 -9.13 26.63 27.04
N TYR A 646 -8.56 25.58 26.45
CA TYR A 646 -7.14 25.57 26.08
C TYR A 646 -6.78 26.70 25.10
N LEU A 647 -7.50 26.79 24.00
CA LEU A 647 -7.23 27.80 22.97
C LEU A 647 -7.49 29.24 23.43
N LYS A 648 -8.37 29.44 24.44
CA LYS A 648 -8.64 30.76 25.01
C LYS A 648 -7.62 31.21 26.06
N GLU A 649 -6.93 30.25 26.67
CA GLU A 649 -5.91 30.51 27.68
C GLU A 649 -4.50 30.64 27.08
N MET A 650 -4.35 30.39 25.79
CA MET A 650 -3.05 30.42 25.13
C MET A 650 -2.79 31.77 24.48
N ASP A 651 -1.58 32.28 24.70
CA ASP A 651 -1.01 33.37 23.92
C ASP A 651 -0.32 32.72 22.67
N ALA A 652 -1.17 32.35 21.70
CA ALA A 652 -0.70 31.66 20.49
C ALA A 652 -0.02 32.66 19.54
N PRO A 653 1.09 32.27 18.88
CA PRO A 653 1.58 33.01 17.72
C PRO A 653 0.53 33.00 16.61
N ASP A 654 0.54 34.04 15.75
CA ASP A 654 -0.49 34.22 14.72
C ASP A 654 -0.72 32.95 13.88
N TRP A 655 0.37 32.28 13.48
CA TRP A 655 0.31 31.03 12.68
C TRP A 655 -0.35 29.84 13.40
N ALA A 656 -0.44 29.86 14.73
CA ALA A 656 -0.99 28.76 15.53
C ALA A 656 -2.35 29.09 16.15
N THR A 657 -2.96 30.21 15.80
CA THR A 657 -4.27 30.60 16.31
C THR A 657 -5.33 29.55 15.92
N ASN A 658 -6.02 29.00 16.93
CA ASN A 658 -7.05 27.95 16.77
C ASN A 658 -6.54 26.65 16.07
N PHE A 659 -5.26 26.35 16.18
CA PHE A 659 -4.69 25.14 15.61
C PHE A 659 -4.84 23.96 16.58
N VAL A 660 -5.35 22.81 16.08
CA VAL A 660 -5.60 21.57 16.83
C VAL A 660 -5.14 20.37 16.02
N MET A 661 -4.51 19.40 16.66
CA MET A 661 -4.18 18.12 16.05
C MET A 661 -5.02 17.00 16.62
N LEU A 662 -5.49 16.12 15.77
CA LEU A 662 -6.19 14.88 16.12
C LEU A 662 -5.27 13.68 15.90
N SER A 663 -5.35 12.70 16.78
CA SER A 663 -4.59 11.46 16.67
C SER A 663 -5.52 10.26 16.75
N SER A 664 -5.57 9.43 15.76
CA SER A 664 -5.09 9.44 14.39
C SER A 664 -6.22 8.90 13.50
N TRP A 665 -6.12 9.06 12.17
CA TRP A 665 -7.18 8.62 11.26
C TRP A 665 -7.26 7.11 11.13
N ASN A 666 -6.12 6.45 10.88
CA ASN A 666 -6.08 5.07 10.40
C ASN A 666 -5.04 4.17 11.08
N GLU A 667 -4.70 4.43 12.33
CA GLU A 667 -3.81 3.58 13.13
C GLU A 667 -4.54 2.33 13.65
N TYR A 668 -5.00 1.47 12.74
CA TYR A 668 -5.77 0.27 13.10
C TYR A 668 -4.98 -0.70 13.99
N GLY A 669 -3.68 -0.86 13.75
CA GLY A 669 -2.79 -1.68 14.57
C GLY A 669 -2.67 -1.22 16.01
N GLU A 670 -2.99 0.06 16.26
CA GLU A 670 -3.02 0.70 17.56
C GLU A 670 -4.44 0.99 18.05
N GLY A 671 -5.47 0.47 17.34
CA GLY A 671 -6.87 0.62 17.68
C GLY A 671 -7.37 2.08 17.72
N LYS A 672 -6.73 2.96 16.96
CA LYS A 672 -6.99 4.39 16.94
C LYS A 672 -7.54 4.83 15.61
N ALA A 673 -8.63 4.28 15.18
CA ALA A 673 -9.21 4.70 13.93
C ALA A 673 -10.64 5.20 14.15
N PRO A 674 -10.90 6.51 14.05
CA PRO A 674 -12.27 7.03 14.06
C PRO A 674 -13.14 6.36 13.01
N SER A 675 -12.56 5.90 11.91
CA SER A 675 -13.25 5.16 10.84
C SER A 675 -13.83 3.80 11.26
N THR A 676 -13.49 3.27 12.45
CA THR A 676 -14.09 2.05 13.02
C THR A 676 -15.28 2.34 13.95
N TRP A 677 -15.55 3.61 14.24
CA TRP A 677 -16.67 3.96 15.09
C TRP A 677 -17.98 3.76 14.35
N ASP A 678 -18.86 2.97 14.97
CA ASP A 678 -20.17 2.68 14.44
C ASP A 678 -20.96 3.98 14.22
N SER A 679 -21.55 4.13 13.04
CA SER A 679 -22.39 5.28 12.66
C SER A 679 -23.64 5.47 13.55
N ALA A 680 -23.77 4.67 14.59
CA ALA A 680 -24.86 4.69 15.56
C ALA A 680 -24.55 5.49 16.86
N ALA A 681 -23.39 6.18 16.95
CA ALA A 681 -23.05 6.98 18.12
C ALA A 681 -23.33 8.47 17.92
#